data_1d3b6ff77d47c09413f124ed4f019b6b
#
_entry.id   1d3b6ff77d47c09413f124ed4f019b6b
#
_cell.length_a   1.000
_cell.length_b   1.000
_cell.length_c   1.000
_cell.angle_alpha   90.00
_cell.angle_beta   90.00
_cell.angle_gamma   90.00
#
_symmetry.space_group_name_H-M   'P 1'
#
loop_
_entity.id
_entity.type
_entity.pdbx_description
1 polymer ?
#
loop_
_entity_poly.entity_id
_entity_poly.type
_entity_poly.pdbx_seq_one_letter_code
_entity_poly.pdbx_strand_id
1 'polypeptide(L)'
;MPRLIEQLETRHALAVSFAAGAWTIVGDANAALSDDTIVIEPNPANARQLRATVNGAVIDVRSAARVKSIHVVAGFGDDSITVNVPGNDRIATRLEGGFGNDEITGGDGPDVILGGPGRDTLNGGAGNDEIRGNGGVDSVVGSSGDDALFGGAGVDSVRAGAGRNTLDGGLAIDAMYGTAGSDIARLDEGEQLVGNESTNPLAPVGDIARLKSWAIEAAVARWRTMLGREVGGWWGGPIRIMDGGVGPAFTAVTGNTASPTDYSQTPTQAAGVDEGDRVKTDGSRLFAIAGDGIDILDVAAPERLGVVSHLALPGDERQLFLSGTRLTVISQEMVEATSQPDARVAYASMMPVFAPTTWQVVVTVVDVANPASPAILETTRLDGWLIDARAISDRVVVVTQDSIDLPAPAIVTDPATPVPSLVSNDAPAAVTPSRMIWPIDPWDGTRGRYEDEAAYRARLEKAWNEASLPGYRVVDAVGGESSGTLVDPAKTSLPVDGGDTSLVSVVSFTVGDALPGPDASTTVGGVGGQIYASTSGLYVFDTHVGSWWDRGDARTTTNLYKFDLTAADAPLVAMGSVLGMTLDQFSLDEADGLLRIATTDGFGDGASNAVTVLASAAGRLEAVGSVSGLAPGERIYSVRFAGDRGYVSTFREIDPLFVIDLATPTAPRVTGELKVPGYSTHLMPLDDTHLLGVGRDVDPLTGRDGGLQLSLFDVSDPANPVRSATYTFAGDWGSWSPASWDHHALGWFAAQGILALPVQETGWATDLVVFRIDTGSADAFTRLGTIEHTDSIDRSVRIGDVLYAVSTGQVTAHPLTDPAVQLAAADLTAGTGGPITIDPIVVAF
;
A
#
# COMPACT_ATOMS: atom_id res chain seq x y z
N MET A 1 -28.31 9.86 -51.23
CA MET A 1 -27.39 8.82 -50.71
C MET A 1 -25.94 9.29 -50.56
N PRO A 2 -25.25 10.05 -51.47
CA PRO A 2 -23.85 10.46 -51.19
C PRO A 2 -23.69 11.44 -50.01
N ARG A 3 -24.64 12.32 -49.76
CA ARG A 3 -24.55 13.33 -48.67
C ARG A 3 -24.84 12.74 -47.24
N LEU A 4 -25.48 11.58 -47.17
CA LEU A 4 -25.67 10.90 -45.89
C LEU A 4 -24.43 10.07 -45.48
N ILE A 5 -23.70 9.59 -46.47
CA ILE A 5 -22.45 8.88 -46.28
C ILE A 5 -21.32 9.84 -45.83
N GLU A 6 -21.27 11.04 -46.41
CA GLU A 6 -20.28 12.10 -46.07
C GLU A 6 -20.49 12.70 -44.67
N GLN A 7 -21.71 12.58 -44.06
CA GLN A 7 -21.96 12.96 -42.66
C GLN A 7 -21.69 11.81 -41.67
N LEU A 8 -21.64 10.56 -42.15
CA LEU A 8 -21.25 9.41 -41.34
C LEU A 8 -19.74 9.18 -41.32
N GLU A 9 -18.99 9.66 -42.33
CA GLU A 9 -17.53 9.50 -42.40
C GLU A 9 -16.74 10.41 -41.46
N THR A 10 -17.36 11.32 -40.72
CA THR A 10 -16.70 12.18 -39.72
C THR A 10 -17.05 11.84 -38.28
N ARG A 11 -17.85 10.80 -38.05
CA ARG A 11 -18.18 10.31 -36.72
C ARG A 11 -18.24 8.79 -36.79
N HIS A 12 -17.27 8.12 -36.14
CA HIS A 12 -17.28 6.69 -35.76
C HIS A 12 -16.97 5.69 -36.88
N ALA A 13 -15.93 4.90 -36.66
CA ALA A 13 -15.59 3.74 -37.49
C ALA A 13 -16.45 2.52 -37.12
N LEU A 14 -17.77 2.62 -37.26
CA LEU A 14 -18.70 1.52 -37.10
C LEU A 14 -18.44 0.42 -38.15
N ALA A 15 -18.07 -0.78 -37.70
CA ALA A 15 -17.88 -1.92 -38.58
C ALA A 15 -18.97 -2.97 -38.35
N VAL A 16 -19.71 -3.30 -39.39
CA VAL A 16 -20.67 -4.42 -39.37
C VAL A 16 -20.25 -5.47 -40.38
N SER A 17 -20.15 -6.71 -39.94
CA SER A 17 -19.88 -7.85 -40.81
C SER A 17 -20.82 -9.02 -40.58
N PHE A 18 -21.02 -9.83 -41.61
CA PHE A 18 -21.82 -11.03 -41.50
C PHE A 18 -21.21 -12.15 -42.37
N ALA A 19 -20.66 -13.16 -41.71
CA ALA A 19 -20.00 -14.26 -42.37
C ALA A 19 -20.36 -15.61 -41.70
N ALA A 20 -20.65 -16.62 -42.45
CA ALA A 20 -20.97 -17.98 -41.97
C ALA A 20 -22.09 -18.08 -40.91
N GLY A 21 -22.91 -17.05 -40.77
CA GLY A 21 -23.95 -16.94 -39.75
C GLY A 21 -23.56 -16.16 -38.49
N ALA A 22 -22.30 -15.73 -38.36
CA ALA A 22 -21.86 -14.83 -37.33
C ALA A 22 -22.11 -13.37 -37.75
N TRP A 23 -22.75 -12.62 -36.88
CA TRP A 23 -23.03 -11.18 -37.04
C TRP A 23 -22.19 -10.39 -36.07
N THR A 24 -21.24 -9.63 -36.61
CA THR A 24 -20.31 -8.83 -35.80
C THR A 24 -20.63 -7.34 -35.97
N ILE A 25 -20.70 -6.66 -34.85
CA ILE A 25 -20.94 -5.21 -34.73
C ILE A 25 -19.80 -4.66 -33.87
N VAL A 26 -19.07 -3.71 -34.40
CA VAL A 26 -17.99 -3.02 -33.69
C VAL A 26 -18.37 -1.56 -33.58
N GLY A 27 -18.39 -1.06 -32.36
CA GLY A 27 -18.61 0.35 -32.06
C GLY A 27 -17.36 1.19 -32.38
N ASP A 28 -17.12 2.22 -31.65
CA ASP A 28 -16.08 3.19 -31.91
C ASP A 28 -14.69 2.66 -31.52
N ALA A 29 -13.79 2.58 -32.50
CA ALA A 29 -12.39 2.20 -32.27
C ALA A 29 -11.46 3.43 -32.05
N ASN A 30 -12.01 4.63 -31.94
CA ASN A 30 -11.24 5.87 -31.79
C ASN A 30 -11.38 6.40 -30.36
N ALA A 31 -10.25 6.68 -29.73
CA ALA A 31 -10.07 7.17 -28.35
C ALA A 31 -10.73 8.54 -28.01
N ALA A 32 -11.73 9.00 -28.74
CA ALA A 32 -12.58 10.07 -28.32
C ALA A 32 -13.79 9.44 -27.63
N LEU A 33 -13.78 9.40 -26.31
CA LEU A 33 -14.86 9.01 -25.42
C LEU A 33 -16.24 9.23 -26.04
N SER A 34 -16.84 8.21 -26.63
CA SER A 34 -18.20 8.27 -27.15
C SER A 34 -18.99 7.10 -26.61
N ASP A 35 -19.94 7.41 -25.75
CA ASP A 35 -20.88 6.45 -25.21
C ASP A 35 -21.76 5.92 -26.32
N ASP A 36 -21.69 4.63 -26.60
CA ASP A 36 -22.47 3.97 -27.64
C ASP A 36 -23.69 3.24 -27.04
N THR A 37 -24.84 3.41 -27.62
CA THR A 37 -26.04 2.61 -27.31
C THR A 37 -26.29 1.62 -28.43
N ILE A 38 -25.99 0.34 -28.19
CA ILE A 38 -26.12 -0.75 -29.18
C ILE A 38 -27.30 -1.64 -28.80
N VAL A 39 -28.29 -1.73 -29.67
CA VAL A 39 -29.47 -2.56 -29.42
C VAL A 39 -29.70 -3.54 -30.57
N ILE A 40 -29.86 -4.82 -30.21
CA ILE A 40 -30.22 -5.89 -31.15
C ILE A 40 -31.57 -6.46 -30.74
N GLU A 41 -32.56 -6.35 -31.65
CA GLU A 41 -33.92 -6.70 -31.35
C GLU A 41 -34.68 -7.20 -32.61
N PRO A 42 -35.87 -7.80 -32.47
CA PRO A 42 -36.73 -8.13 -33.60
C PRO A 42 -37.09 -6.87 -34.41
N ASN A 43 -37.00 -6.96 -35.72
CA ASN A 43 -37.40 -5.83 -36.60
C ASN A 43 -38.90 -5.60 -36.48
N PRO A 44 -39.35 -4.39 -36.03
CA PRO A 44 -40.76 -4.08 -35.88
C PRO A 44 -41.58 -4.21 -37.19
N ALA A 45 -40.93 -4.02 -38.36
CA ALA A 45 -41.54 -4.18 -39.63
C ALA A 45 -41.67 -5.64 -40.11
N ASN A 46 -40.84 -6.55 -39.52
CA ASN A 46 -40.85 -7.97 -39.86
C ASN A 46 -40.22 -8.82 -38.76
N ALA A 47 -40.99 -9.44 -37.91
CA ALA A 47 -40.53 -10.24 -36.78
C ALA A 47 -39.67 -11.48 -37.16
N ARG A 48 -39.52 -11.81 -38.43
CA ARG A 48 -38.59 -12.84 -38.92
C ARG A 48 -37.16 -12.29 -39.14
N GLN A 49 -36.96 -11.02 -38.90
CA GLN A 49 -35.68 -10.33 -39.02
C GLN A 49 -35.27 -9.75 -37.67
N LEU A 50 -34.01 -9.73 -37.44
CA LEU A 50 -33.37 -8.93 -36.37
C LEU A 50 -32.83 -7.65 -36.97
N ARG A 51 -32.87 -6.57 -36.20
CA ARG A 51 -32.21 -5.32 -36.53
C ARG A 51 -31.18 -4.98 -35.48
N ALA A 52 -30.10 -4.35 -35.90
CA ALA A 52 -29.13 -3.72 -35.03
C ALA A 52 -29.21 -2.21 -35.17
N THR A 53 -29.24 -1.54 -34.05
CA THR A 53 -29.16 -0.06 -33.97
C THR A 53 -27.95 0.36 -33.14
N VAL A 54 -27.33 1.44 -33.56
CA VAL A 54 -26.30 2.12 -32.77
C VAL A 54 -26.70 3.59 -32.66
N ASN A 55 -26.76 4.09 -31.45
CA ASN A 55 -27.22 5.45 -31.15
C ASN A 55 -28.55 5.82 -31.81
N GLY A 56 -29.50 4.86 -31.77
CA GLY A 56 -30.81 4.96 -32.32
C GLY A 56 -30.90 4.85 -33.86
N ALA A 57 -29.80 4.76 -34.59
CA ALA A 57 -29.76 4.57 -36.02
C ALA A 57 -29.71 3.08 -36.37
N VAL A 58 -30.62 2.63 -37.26
CA VAL A 58 -30.58 1.24 -37.79
C VAL A 58 -29.38 1.10 -38.70
N ILE A 59 -28.41 0.26 -38.27
CA ILE A 59 -27.17 0.03 -39.00
C ILE A 59 -27.24 -1.22 -39.89
N ASP A 60 -28.02 -2.24 -39.48
CA ASP A 60 -28.16 -3.49 -40.25
C ASP A 60 -29.46 -4.27 -39.90
N VAL A 61 -29.88 -5.10 -40.81
CA VAL A 61 -31.04 -5.96 -40.65
C VAL A 61 -30.77 -7.34 -41.24
N ARG A 62 -30.95 -8.39 -40.44
CA ARG A 62 -30.66 -9.79 -40.82
C ARG A 62 -31.88 -10.69 -40.65
N SER A 63 -31.98 -11.74 -41.44
CA SER A 63 -32.96 -12.80 -41.19
C SER A 63 -32.58 -13.56 -39.93
N ALA A 64 -33.48 -13.61 -38.93
CA ALA A 64 -33.27 -14.32 -37.68
C ALA A 64 -32.86 -15.80 -37.89
N ALA A 65 -33.42 -16.46 -38.87
CA ALA A 65 -33.08 -17.86 -39.19
C ALA A 65 -31.66 -18.06 -39.75
N ARG A 66 -30.95 -16.99 -40.12
CA ARG A 66 -29.60 -17.05 -40.64
C ARG A 66 -28.56 -16.65 -39.62
N VAL A 67 -28.92 -15.94 -38.54
CA VAL A 67 -28.04 -15.56 -37.45
C VAL A 67 -27.84 -16.77 -36.55
N LYS A 68 -26.58 -17.16 -36.34
CA LYS A 68 -26.18 -18.28 -35.49
C LYS A 68 -25.46 -17.76 -34.25
N SER A 69 -24.77 -16.65 -34.37
CA SER A 69 -24.12 -15.97 -33.29
C SER A 69 -24.06 -14.46 -33.52
N ILE A 70 -24.00 -13.72 -32.45
CA ILE A 70 -23.86 -12.26 -32.44
C ILE A 70 -22.57 -11.92 -31.66
N HIS A 71 -21.78 -11.00 -32.21
CA HIS A 71 -20.59 -10.48 -31.54
C HIS A 71 -20.64 -8.95 -31.56
N VAL A 72 -20.63 -8.34 -30.38
CA VAL A 72 -20.62 -6.88 -30.20
C VAL A 72 -19.38 -6.48 -29.45
N VAL A 73 -18.69 -5.45 -29.93
CA VAL A 73 -17.57 -4.79 -29.26
C VAL A 73 -17.91 -3.32 -29.25
N ALA A 74 -18.18 -2.71 -28.09
CA ALA A 74 -18.53 -1.30 -27.98
C ALA A 74 -17.29 -0.41 -28.02
N GLY A 75 -16.32 -0.55 -27.12
CA GLY A 75 -15.02 0.09 -27.30
C GLY A 75 -14.56 1.01 -26.17
N PHE A 76 -14.61 2.30 -26.35
CA PHE A 76 -14.26 3.30 -25.34
C PHE A 76 -15.49 4.16 -25.05
N GLY A 77 -15.76 4.45 -23.80
CA GLY A 77 -16.90 5.24 -23.35
C GLY A 77 -17.75 4.48 -22.37
N ASP A 78 -18.75 5.11 -21.77
CA ASP A 78 -19.73 4.44 -20.93
C ASP A 78 -20.84 3.89 -21.86
N ASP A 79 -20.71 2.62 -22.24
CA ASP A 79 -21.49 2.02 -23.32
C ASP A 79 -22.73 1.26 -22.80
N SER A 80 -23.77 1.18 -23.61
CA SER A 80 -24.96 0.37 -23.33
C SER A 80 -25.19 -0.64 -24.44
N ILE A 81 -25.11 -1.94 -24.11
CA ILE A 81 -25.35 -3.03 -25.03
C ILE A 81 -26.60 -3.82 -24.58
N THR A 82 -27.62 -3.91 -25.42
CA THR A 82 -28.80 -4.70 -25.12
C THR A 82 -29.11 -5.67 -26.27
N VAL A 83 -29.20 -6.98 -25.95
CA VAL A 83 -29.67 -8.01 -26.88
C VAL A 83 -31.02 -8.49 -26.41
N ASN A 84 -32.06 -8.05 -27.09
CA ASN A 84 -33.45 -8.46 -26.81
C ASN A 84 -33.97 -9.33 -27.94
N VAL A 85 -33.71 -10.64 -27.89
CA VAL A 85 -34.15 -11.61 -28.91
C VAL A 85 -34.94 -12.71 -28.21
N PRO A 86 -36.23 -12.45 -27.86
CA PRO A 86 -37.03 -13.34 -27.04
C PRO A 86 -37.31 -14.69 -27.70
N GLY A 87 -37.23 -15.77 -26.93
CA GLY A 87 -37.54 -17.14 -27.36
C GLY A 87 -36.49 -17.72 -28.30
N ASN A 88 -35.26 -17.24 -28.28
CA ASN A 88 -34.20 -17.73 -29.15
C ASN A 88 -33.00 -18.27 -28.36
N ASP A 89 -33.19 -19.35 -27.65
CA ASP A 89 -32.17 -20.11 -26.90
C ASP A 89 -31.03 -20.69 -27.76
N ARG A 90 -30.95 -20.35 -29.03
CA ARG A 90 -30.03 -20.92 -30.02
C ARG A 90 -29.00 -19.93 -30.56
N ILE A 91 -29.17 -18.65 -30.32
CA ILE A 91 -28.19 -17.65 -30.73
C ILE A 91 -27.26 -17.35 -29.57
N ALA A 92 -26.04 -17.84 -29.67
CA ALA A 92 -24.98 -17.48 -28.72
C ALA A 92 -24.52 -16.05 -28.98
N THR A 93 -24.37 -15.24 -27.93
CA THR A 93 -23.80 -13.90 -28.07
C THR A 93 -22.42 -13.80 -27.41
N ARG A 94 -21.62 -12.86 -27.90
CA ARG A 94 -20.41 -12.38 -27.23
C ARG A 94 -20.47 -10.85 -27.22
N LEU A 95 -20.54 -10.29 -26.01
CA LEU A 95 -20.73 -8.87 -25.77
C LEU A 95 -19.52 -8.33 -25.00
N GLU A 96 -18.85 -7.34 -25.55
CA GLU A 96 -17.66 -6.73 -24.97
C GLU A 96 -17.93 -5.22 -24.83
N GLY A 97 -17.97 -4.71 -23.56
CA GLY A 97 -18.12 -3.29 -23.28
C GLY A 97 -16.88 -2.54 -23.70
N GLY A 98 -15.80 -2.77 -23.01
CA GLY A 98 -14.51 -2.16 -23.35
C GLY A 98 -13.98 -1.32 -22.20
N PHE A 99 -13.62 -0.07 -22.45
CA PHE A 99 -13.19 0.85 -21.41
C PHE A 99 -14.33 1.80 -21.05
N GLY A 100 -14.63 1.94 -19.78
CA GLY A 100 -15.70 2.81 -19.29
C GLY A 100 -16.66 2.06 -18.39
N ASN A 101 -17.71 2.72 -17.92
CA ASN A 101 -18.69 2.09 -17.04
C ASN A 101 -19.86 1.58 -17.90
N ASP A 102 -19.83 0.31 -18.25
CA ASP A 102 -20.71 -0.26 -19.26
C ASP A 102 -21.97 -0.90 -18.66
N GLU A 103 -23.10 -0.77 -19.38
CA GLU A 103 -24.34 -1.48 -19.07
C GLU A 103 -24.62 -2.52 -20.15
N ILE A 104 -24.48 -3.81 -19.81
CA ILE A 104 -24.63 -4.91 -20.76
C ILE A 104 -25.74 -5.86 -20.34
N THR A 105 -26.69 -6.09 -21.23
CA THR A 105 -27.74 -7.09 -21.04
C THR A 105 -27.70 -8.08 -22.19
N GLY A 106 -27.54 -9.38 -21.89
CA GLY A 106 -27.60 -10.50 -22.79
C GLY A 106 -29.01 -10.79 -23.25
N GLY A 107 -29.29 -11.99 -23.65
CA GLY A 107 -30.61 -12.39 -24.18
C GLY A 107 -31.22 -13.61 -23.50
N ASP A 108 -31.92 -14.45 -24.29
CA ASP A 108 -32.45 -15.73 -23.83
C ASP A 108 -31.50 -16.90 -24.15
N GLY A 109 -30.40 -16.68 -24.82
CA GLY A 109 -29.43 -17.68 -25.24
C GLY A 109 -28.16 -17.70 -24.37
N PRO A 110 -27.27 -18.68 -24.59
CA PRO A 110 -26.01 -18.70 -23.85
C PRO A 110 -25.10 -17.54 -24.30
N ASP A 111 -24.76 -16.68 -23.36
CA ASP A 111 -24.07 -15.44 -23.59
C ASP A 111 -22.65 -15.45 -22.96
N VAL A 112 -21.69 -14.82 -23.63
CA VAL A 112 -20.39 -14.48 -23.08
C VAL A 112 -20.31 -12.95 -22.97
N ILE A 113 -20.29 -12.45 -21.76
CA ILE A 113 -20.27 -11.01 -21.47
C ILE A 113 -18.96 -10.63 -20.79
N LEU A 114 -18.30 -9.61 -21.33
CA LEU A 114 -17.08 -9.02 -20.79
C LEU A 114 -17.34 -7.53 -20.57
N GLY A 115 -17.32 -7.09 -19.30
CA GLY A 115 -17.41 -5.67 -18.96
C GLY A 115 -16.18 -4.95 -19.48
N GLY A 116 -15.10 -5.13 -18.83
CA GLY A 116 -13.82 -4.49 -19.16
C GLY A 116 -13.27 -3.72 -17.99
N PRO A 117 -12.48 -2.71 -18.24
CA PRO A 117 -12.09 -1.75 -17.24
C PRO A 117 -13.17 -0.72 -16.95
N GLY A 118 -13.68 -0.67 -15.74
CA GLY A 118 -14.67 0.31 -15.32
C GLY A 118 -15.64 -0.22 -14.30
N ARG A 119 -16.67 0.54 -14.00
CA ARG A 119 -17.76 0.09 -13.13
C ARG A 119 -18.89 -0.43 -14.01
N ASP A 120 -18.95 -1.73 -14.18
CA ASP A 120 -19.87 -2.33 -15.14
C ASP A 120 -21.13 -2.88 -14.46
N THR A 121 -22.24 -2.83 -15.21
CA THR A 121 -23.50 -3.47 -14.84
C THR A 121 -23.85 -4.53 -15.87
N LEU A 122 -23.65 -5.79 -15.50
CA LEU A 122 -23.73 -6.92 -16.41
C LEU A 122 -24.87 -7.85 -16.04
N ASN A 123 -25.70 -8.22 -17.00
CA ASN A 123 -26.82 -9.12 -16.81
C ASN A 123 -26.87 -10.17 -17.94
N GLY A 124 -26.71 -11.44 -17.59
CA GLY A 124 -26.76 -12.54 -18.55
C GLY A 124 -28.14 -12.68 -19.21
N GLY A 125 -29.18 -12.73 -18.39
CA GLY A 125 -30.55 -12.92 -18.86
C GLY A 125 -31.03 -14.36 -18.66
N ALA A 126 -31.44 -15.04 -19.73
CA ALA A 126 -31.81 -16.44 -19.65
C ALA A 126 -30.85 -17.26 -20.52
N GLY A 127 -30.39 -18.36 -20.01
CA GLY A 127 -29.37 -19.18 -20.69
C GLY A 127 -28.30 -19.63 -19.73
N ASN A 128 -27.32 -20.34 -20.22
CA ASN A 128 -26.15 -20.68 -19.42
C ASN A 128 -25.03 -19.71 -19.84
N ASP A 129 -24.83 -18.70 -19.03
CA ASP A 129 -24.03 -17.55 -19.37
C ASP A 129 -22.62 -17.60 -18.73
N GLU A 130 -21.64 -17.03 -19.41
CA GLU A 130 -20.32 -16.75 -18.88
C GLU A 130 -20.14 -15.23 -18.80
N ILE A 131 -20.08 -14.68 -17.59
CA ILE A 131 -20.00 -13.24 -17.37
C ILE A 131 -18.73 -12.91 -16.60
N ARG A 132 -17.98 -11.91 -17.10
CA ARG A 132 -16.76 -11.40 -16.46
C ARG A 132 -16.85 -9.89 -16.34
N GLY A 133 -16.78 -9.36 -15.09
CA GLY A 133 -16.63 -7.94 -14.82
C GLY A 133 -15.28 -7.44 -15.34
N ASN A 134 -14.24 -8.17 -15.05
CA ASN A 134 -12.83 -7.93 -15.27
C ASN A 134 -12.28 -6.93 -14.27
N GLY A 135 -12.43 -5.65 -14.42
CA GLY A 135 -11.76 -4.75 -13.50
C GLY A 135 -12.49 -3.47 -13.19
N GLY A 136 -12.71 -3.25 -11.91
CA GLY A 136 -13.47 -2.14 -11.36
C GLY A 136 -14.46 -2.64 -10.32
N VAL A 137 -15.44 -1.85 -9.99
CA VAL A 137 -16.48 -2.23 -9.02
C VAL A 137 -17.73 -2.65 -9.80
N ASP A 138 -17.89 -3.94 -10.03
CA ASP A 138 -18.86 -4.45 -10.98
C ASP A 138 -20.13 -5.02 -10.31
N SER A 139 -21.23 -4.96 -11.05
CA SER A 139 -22.46 -5.63 -10.71
C SER A 139 -22.74 -6.74 -11.74
N VAL A 140 -22.51 -7.98 -11.37
CA VAL A 140 -22.65 -9.16 -12.23
C VAL A 140 -23.88 -9.95 -11.82
N VAL A 141 -24.81 -10.17 -12.74
CA VAL A 141 -26.08 -10.89 -12.51
C VAL A 141 -26.25 -11.99 -13.55
N GLY A 142 -26.30 -13.26 -13.10
CA GLY A 142 -26.58 -14.42 -13.98
C GLY A 142 -28.02 -14.46 -14.47
N SER A 143 -28.98 -14.28 -13.58
CA SER A 143 -30.42 -14.31 -13.75
C SER A 143 -30.98 -15.73 -13.82
N SER A 144 -31.08 -16.39 -14.96
CA SER A 144 -31.65 -17.74 -15.03
C SER A 144 -30.89 -18.66 -15.97
N GLY A 145 -30.44 -19.78 -15.44
CA GLY A 145 -29.62 -20.77 -16.15
C GLY A 145 -28.51 -21.30 -15.22
N ASP A 146 -27.71 -22.20 -15.72
CA ASP A 146 -26.51 -22.68 -15.03
C ASP A 146 -25.33 -21.77 -15.48
N ASP A 147 -25.05 -20.69 -14.70
CA ASP A 147 -24.19 -19.60 -15.12
C ASP A 147 -22.77 -19.72 -14.51
N ALA A 148 -21.78 -19.15 -15.20
CA ALA A 148 -20.42 -18.99 -14.71
C ALA A 148 -20.10 -17.48 -14.58
N LEU A 149 -20.01 -17.00 -13.36
CA LEU A 149 -19.96 -15.60 -13.00
C LEU A 149 -18.60 -15.25 -12.35
N PHE A 150 -17.92 -14.26 -12.89
CA PHE A 150 -16.63 -13.79 -12.42
C PHE A 150 -16.70 -12.27 -12.20
N GLY A 151 -16.51 -11.82 -10.97
CA GLY A 151 -16.39 -10.40 -10.67
C GLY A 151 -15.12 -9.82 -11.31
N GLY A 152 -13.98 -10.26 -10.85
CA GLY A 152 -12.70 -9.86 -11.42
C GLY A 152 -11.80 -9.16 -10.42
N ALA A 153 -11.37 -7.95 -10.72
CA ALA A 153 -10.56 -7.16 -9.81
C ALA A 153 -11.36 -5.96 -9.31
N GLY A 154 -11.54 -5.85 -8.01
CA GLY A 154 -12.33 -4.80 -7.36
C GLY A 154 -13.42 -5.37 -6.47
N VAL A 155 -14.10 -4.52 -5.73
CA VAL A 155 -15.17 -4.96 -4.83
C VAL A 155 -16.46 -5.15 -5.62
N ASP A 156 -16.75 -6.40 -5.99
CA ASP A 156 -17.82 -6.72 -6.91
C ASP A 156 -19.10 -7.19 -6.20
N SER A 157 -20.21 -7.09 -6.91
CA SER A 157 -21.48 -7.69 -6.51
C SER A 157 -21.86 -8.77 -7.51
N VAL A 158 -21.63 -10.03 -7.16
CA VAL A 158 -21.92 -11.21 -8.02
C VAL A 158 -23.18 -11.89 -7.55
N ARG A 159 -24.22 -11.92 -8.39
CA ARG A 159 -25.53 -12.48 -8.07
C ARG A 159 -25.89 -13.62 -9.02
N ALA A 160 -25.99 -14.82 -8.49
CA ALA A 160 -26.25 -16.04 -9.25
C ALA A 160 -27.58 -16.02 -10.00
N GLY A 161 -28.68 -15.88 -9.28
CA GLY A 161 -30.01 -16.07 -9.85
C GLY A 161 -30.53 -17.52 -9.73
N ALA A 162 -31.28 -18.01 -10.70
CA ALA A 162 -31.88 -19.33 -10.64
C ALA A 162 -31.08 -20.33 -11.49
N GLY A 163 -30.74 -21.50 -10.92
CA GLY A 163 -30.00 -22.57 -11.58
C GLY A 163 -28.92 -23.16 -10.69
N ARG A 164 -27.90 -23.77 -11.25
CA ARG A 164 -26.70 -24.25 -10.59
C ARG A 164 -25.51 -23.46 -11.11
N ASN A 165 -25.18 -22.43 -10.39
CA ASN A 165 -24.22 -21.44 -10.84
C ASN A 165 -22.85 -21.71 -10.26
N THR A 166 -21.82 -21.21 -10.96
CA THR A 166 -20.46 -21.11 -10.45
C THR A 166 -20.13 -19.63 -10.30
N LEU A 167 -19.76 -19.22 -9.10
CA LEU A 167 -19.42 -17.84 -8.75
C LEU A 167 -17.95 -17.77 -8.34
N ASP A 168 -17.28 -16.74 -8.83
CA ASP A 168 -15.91 -16.38 -8.45
C ASP A 168 -15.89 -14.85 -8.33
N GLY A 169 -15.73 -14.31 -7.12
CA GLY A 169 -15.68 -12.87 -6.90
C GLY A 169 -14.44 -12.29 -7.55
N GLY A 170 -13.32 -12.95 -7.40
CA GLY A 170 -12.05 -12.54 -7.96
C GLY A 170 -11.14 -11.90 -6.91
N LEU A 171 -10.51 -10.76 -7.23
CA LEU A 171 -9.61 -10.07 -6.31
C LEU A 171 -10.36 -9.00 -5.52
N ALA A 172 -10.28 -9.04 -4.23
CA ALA A 172 -10.91 -8.22 -3.18
C ALA A 172 -12.12 -8.90 -2.52
N ILE A 173 -12.74 -8.23 -1.53
CA ILE A 173 -13.88 -8.81 -0.81
C ILE A 173 -15.16 -8.52 -1.57
N ASP A 174 -15.71 -9.55 -2.18
CA ASP A 174 -16.87 -9.45 -3.04
C ASP A 174 -18.18 -9.80 -2.32
N ALA A 175 -19.26 -9.22 -2.80
CA ALA A 175 -20.59 -9.58 -2.34
C ALA A 175 -21.16 -10.67 -3.25
N MET A 176 -21.09 -11.93 -2.83
CA MET A 176 -21.63 -13.05 -3.61
C MET A 176 -22.98 -13.53 -3.11
N TYR A 177 -23.96 -13.58 -4.01
CA TYR A 177 -25.32 -13.98 -3.71
C TYR A 177 -25.71 -15.22 -4.51
N GLY A 178 -25.91 -16.33 -3.83
CA GLY A 178 -26.31 -17.60 -4.44
C GLY A 178 -27.16 -18.44 -3.52
N THR A 179 -27.54 -19.61 -3.95
CA THR A 179 -28.35 -20.56 -3.20
C THR A 179 -27.51 -21.71 -2.69
N ALA A 180 -27.30 -21.79 -1.39
CA ALA A 180 -26.50 -22.84 -0.76
C ALA A 180 -27.05 -24.25 -1.14
N GLY A 181 -26.15 -25.11 -1.65
CA GLY A 181 -26.46 -26.46 -2.07
C GLY A 181 -26.87 -26.63 -3.54
N SER A 182 -27.10 -25.51 -4.27
CA SER A 182 -27.27 -25.53 -5.73
C SER A 182 -26.09 -24.85 -6.43
N ASP A 183 -25.58 -23.77 -5.87
CA ASP A 183 -24.52 -22.99 -6.46
C ASP A 183 -23.15 -23.38 -5.88
N ILE A 184 -22.13 -23.34 -6.74
CA ILE A 184 -20.75 -23.56 -6.36
C ILE A 184 -20.07 -22.19 -6.38
N ALA A 185 -19.78 -21.65 -5.20
CA ALA A 185 -18.98 -20.45 -5.11
C ALA A 185 -17.51 -20.83 -4.86
N ARG A 186 -16.62 -20.29 -5.68
CA ARG A 186 -15.23 -20.18 -5.33
C ARG A 186 -15.13 -18.95 -4.45
N LEU A 187 -15.11 -19.21 -3.15
CA LEU A 187 -14.96 -18.17 -2.15
C LEU A 187 -13.48 -17.96 -1.95
N ASP A 188 -12.99 -16.80 -2.29
CA ASP A 188 -11.74 -16.31 -1.79
C ASP A 188 -11.92 -15.97 -0.31
N GLU A 189 -10.84 -15.94 0.48
CA GLU A 189 -10.96 -15.88 1.93
C GLU A 189 -11.61 -14.58 2.41
N GLY A 190 -12.65 -14.71 3.22
CA GLY A 190 -13.50 -13.60 3.68
C GLY A 190 -14.83 -13.49 2.96
N GLU A 191 -14.96 -14.10 1.81
CA GLU A 191 -16.21 -14.17 1.07
C GLU A 191 -17.13 -15.26 1.62
N GLN A 192 -18.40 -15.00 1.59
CA GLN A 192 -19.41 -15.97 1.92
C GLN A 192 -20.48 -15.98 0.84
N LEU A 193 -20.89 -17.16 0.41
CA LEU A 193 -22.08 -17.29 -0.42
C LEU A 193 -23.30 -16.95 0.42
N VAL A 194 -23.94 -15.84 0.11
CA VAL A 194 -25.08 -15.32 0.84
C VAL A 194 -26.37 -15.84 0.21
N GLY A 195 -27.09 -16.62 0.95
CA GLY A 195 -28.50 -16.85 0.66
C GLY A 195 -29.34 -15.68 1.19
N ASN A 196 -29.62 -14.70 0.36
CA ASN A 196 -30.55 -13.59 0.61
C ASN A 196 -30.30 -12.62 1.78
N GLU A 197 -29.19 -12.70 2.52
CA GLU A 197 -28.90 -11.74 3.60
C GLU A 197 -27.50 -11.14 3.44
N SER A 198 -27.40 -9.83 3.66
CA SER A 198 -26.16 -9.05 3.67
C SER A 198 -25.20 -9.61 4.71
N THR A 199 -24.08 -10.20 4.33
CA THR A 199 -23.02 -10.55 5.27
C THR A 199 -22.21 -9.29 5.64
N ASN A 200 -21.93 -9.17 6.93
CA ASN A 200 -21.00 -8.19 7.41
C ASN A 200 -19.56 -8.65 7.07
N PRO A 201 -18.82 -7.97 6.18
CA PRO A 201 -17.46 -8.36 5.82
C PRO A 201 -16.50 -8.30 7.01
N LEU A 202 -16.91 -7.64 8.09
CA LEU A 202 -16.15 -7.49 9.34
C LEU A 202 -16.51 -8.56 10.37
N ALA A 203 -17.27 -9.61 10.01
CA ALA A 203 -17.61 -10.63 10.99
C ALA A 203 -16.32 -11.27 11.54
N PRO A 204 -16.11 -11.23 12.86
CA PRO A 204 -14.93 -11.85 13.45
C PRO A 204 -14.94 -13.36 13.20
N VAL A 205 -13.77 -13.96 13.19
CA VAL A 205 -13.57 -15.41 13.05
C VAL A 205 -14.42 -16.19 14.05
N GLY A 206 -14.55 -15.65 15.26
CA GLY A 206 -15.38 -16.15 16.33
C GLY A 206 -14.76 -17.30 17.12
N ASP A 207 -14.02 -18.21 16.49
CA ASP A 207 -13.35 -19.31 17.20
C ASP A 207 -12.03 -19.75 16.53
N ILE A 208 -11.22 -20.45 17.33
CA ILE A 208 -9.88 -20.92 16.91
C ILE A 208 -9.95 -22.00 15.82
N ALA A 209 -11.04 -22.77 15.76
CA ALA A 209 -11.16 -23.83 14.74
C ALA A 209 -11.35 -23.23 13.35
N ARG A 210 -12.08 -22.13 13.26
CA ARG A 210 -12.26 -21.39 12.02
C ARG A 210 -10.97 -20.70 11.57
N LEU A 211 -10.22 -20.09 12.51
CA LEU A 211 -8.88 -19.53 12.25
C LEU A 211 -7.93 -20.61 11.73
N LYS A 212 -7.93 -21.80 12.37
CA LYS A 212 -7.15 -22.95 11.91
C LYS A 212 -7.53 -23.39 10.49
N SER A 213 -8.83 -23.49 10.22
CA SER A 213 -9.31 -23.88 8.90
C SER A 213 -8.84 -22.90 7.83
N TRP A 214 -8.96 -21.60 8.08
CA TRP A 214 -8.45 -20.56 7.22
C TRP A 214 -6.95 -20.69 6.95
N ALA A 215 -6.12 -20.79 8.01
CA ALA A 215 -4.68 -20.87 7.87
C ALA A 215 -4.24 -22.08 7.03
N ILE A 216 -4.91 -23.22 7.19
CA ILE A 216 -4.65 -24.43 6.41
C ILE A 216 -5.03 -24.23 4.94
N GLU A 217 -6.20 -23.64 4.65
CA GLU A 217 -6.61 -23.33 3.28
C GLU A 217 -5.66 -22.36 2.59
N ALA A 218 -5.26 -21.30 3.27
CA ALA A 218 -4.27 -20.34 2.78
C ALA A 218 -2.94 -21.02 2.44
N ALA A 219 -2.42 -21.87 3.35
CA ALA A 219 -1.20 -22.63 3.11
C ALA A 219 -1.32 -23.58 1.92
N VAL A 220 -2.47 -24.25 1.76
CA VAL A 220 -2.72 -25.15 0.61
C VAL A 220 -2.86 -24.36 -0.69
N ALA A 221 -3.58 -23.27 -0.68
CA ALA A 221 -3.78 -22.41 -1.86
C ALA A 221 -2.42 -21.91 -2.40
N ARG A 222 -1.55 -21.45 -1.52
CA ARG A 222 -0.19 -21.00 -1.85
C ARG A 222 0.64 -22.04 -2.62
N TRP A 223 0.49 -23.31 -2.29
CA TRP A 223 1.29 -24.39 -2.88
C TRP A 223 0.54 -25.24 -3.91
N ARG A 224 -0.74 -24.97 -4.15
CA ARG A 224 -1.65 -25.80 -4.98
C ARG A 224 -1.07 -26.15 -6.33
N THR A 225 -0.42 -25.21 -7.01
CA THR A 225 0.18 -25.42 -8.33
C THR A 225 1.40 -26.35 -8.32
N MET A 226 1.99 -26.56 -7.14
CA MET A 226 3.20 -27.37 -6.95
C MET A 226 2.91 -28.77 -6.41
N LEU A 227 1.81 -28.92 -5.65
CA LEU A 227 1.45 -30.17 -5.01
C LEU A 227 1.31 -31.32 -6.03
N GLY A 228 1.93 -32.48 -5.70
CA GLY A 228 1.94 -33.65 -6.55
C GLY A 228 2.82 -33.56 -7.81
N ARG A 229 3.53 -32.45 -8.05
CA ARG A 229 4.43 -32.30 -9.21
C ARG A 229 5.87 -32.69 -8.89
N GLU A 230 6.60 -33.11 -9.93
CA GLU A 230 8.03 -33.41 -9.80
C GLU A 230 8.82 -32.13 -9.54
N VAL A 231 9.74 -32.21 -8.58
CA VAL A 231 10.73 -31.16 -8.31
C VAL A 231 11.85 -31.36 -9.33
N GLY A 232 11.86 -30.57 -10.38
CA GLY A 232 12.92 -30.72 -11.37
C GLY A 232 12.81 -29.72 -12.51
N GLY A 233 13.90 -29.01 -12.74
CA GLY A 233 14.04 -28.05 -13.85
C GLY A 233 13.93 -26.58 -13.39
N TRP A 234 14.71 -25.75 -13.98
CA TRP A 234 15.09 -24.37 -13.72
C TRP A 234 13.97 -23.34 -13.52
N TRP A 235 12.69 -23.74 -13.37
CA TRP A 235 11.52 -22.86 -13.38
C TRP A 235 10.41 -23.28 -12.41
N GLY A 236 10.67 -23.57 -11.16
CA GLY A 236 9.57 -24.15 -10.40
C GLY A 236 9.52 -24.03 -8.88
N GLY A 237 10.07 -23.02 -8.28
CA GLY A 237 9.60 -22.58 -6.96
C GLY A 237 8.73 -21.35 -7.13
N PRO A 238 7.73 -21.10 -6.30
CA PRO A 238 7.28 -19.76 -6.10
C PRO A 238 8.55 -19.00 -5.68
N ILE A 239 9.12 -18.25 -6.62
CA ILE A 239 9.99 -17.17 -6.24
C ILE A 239 9.09 -16.42 -5.28
N ARG A 240 9.38 -16.43 -3.96
CA ARG A 240 9.12 -15.22 -3.23
C ARG A 240 9.87 -14.18 -4.06
N ILE A 241 9.18 -13.51 -4.95
CA ILE A 241 9.40 -12.11 -5.01
C ILE A 241 9.19 -11.78 -3.54
N MET A 242 10.27 -11.58 -2.78
CA MET A 242 10.14 -10.69 -1.69
C MET A 242 9.39 -9.56 -2.37
N ASP A 243 8.08 -9.46 -2.13
CA ASP A 243 7.42 -8.19 -2.27
C ASP A 243 8.45 -7.34 -1.61
N GLY A 244 9.21 -6.64 -2.47
CA GLY A 244 10.20 -5.75 -1.97
C GLY A 244 9.36 -4.86 -1.14
N GLY A 245 9.31 -5.20 0.15
CA GLY A 245 8.69 -4.35 1.11
C GLY A 245 9.35 -3.07 0.74
N VAL A 246 8.60 -2.20 0.07
CA VAL A 246 9.06 -0.86 -0.25
C VAL A 246 9.56 -0.47 1.10
N GLY A 247 10.89 -0.39 1.23
CA GLY A 247 11.53 -0.17 2.52
C GLY A 247 10.81 1.02 3.09
N PRO A 248 10.59 1.13 4.39
CA PRO A 248 9.57 1.95 5.00
C PRO A 248 9.40 3.22 4.20
N ALA A 249 8.24 3.39 3.57
CA ALA A 249 7.99 4.52 2.70
C ALA A 249 7.96 5.72 3.62
N PHE A 250 8.92 6.54 3.45
CA PHE A 250 9.24 7.66 4.31
C PHE A 250 8.28 8.81 4.02
N THR A 251 7.87 9.51 5.01
CA THR A 251 6.62 10.23 5.17
C THR A 251 6.80 11.76 5.24
N ALA A 252 5.87 12.55 4.79
CA ALA A 252 5.93 14.00 4.62
C ALA A 252 4.98 14.80 5.55
N VAL A 253 5.28 16.05 5.81
CA VAL A 253 4.82 16.92 6.90
C VAL A 253 3.56 17.74 6.63
N THR A 254 2.69 17.91 7.64
CA THR A 254 1.84 19.11 7.76
C THR A 254 2.57 20.19 8.52
N GLY A 255 2.46 21.43 8.04
CA GLY A 255 2.86 22.60 8.79
C GLY A 255 2.15 22.60 10.15
N ASN A 256 2.92 22.64 11.22
CA ASN A 256 2.42 22.64 12.58
C ASN A 256 1.58 23.89 12.84
N THR A 257 0.29 23.74 13.09
CA THR A 257 -0.53 24.82 13.64
C THR A 257 -0.01 25.09 15.06
N ALA A 258 0.47 26.30 15.28
CA ALA A 258 1.15 26.74 16.48
C ALA A 258 0.53 26.18 17.78
N SER A 259 1.21 25.23 18.39
CA SER A 259 0.99 24.87 19.79
C SER A 259 1.44 26.05 20.68
N PRO A 260 0.82 26.30 21.86
CA PRO A 260 1.19 27.39 22.74
C PRO A 260 2.56 27.22 23.41
N THR A 261 3.32 26.19 23.01
CA THR A 261 4.67 25.90 23.51
C THR A 261 5.70 26.53 22.60
N ASP A 262 6.73 27.15 23.19
CA ASP A 262 7.78 27.85 22.44
C ASP A 262 8.88 26.89 21.94
N TYR A 263 8.47 25.71 21.49
CA TYR A 263 9.38 24.72 20.85
C TYR A 263 8.66 23.98 19.70
N SER A 264 9.47 23.44 18.76
CA SER A 264 8.96 22.62 17.65
C SER A 264 8.58 21.24 18.14
N GLN A 265 7.45 20.73 17.64
CA GLN A 265 7.09 19.33 17.79
C GLN A 265 7.60 18.54 16.58
N THR A 266 7.61 17.22 16.68
CA THR A 266 7.85 16.34 15.53
C THR A 266 6.87 16.71 14.43
N PRO A 267 7.35 16.94 13.22
CA PRO A 267 6.50 17.10 12.08
C PRO A 267 5.64 15.82 11.88
N THR A 268 4.34 15.97 11.69
CA THR A 268 3.42 14.84 11.53
C THR A 268 2.50 15.05 10.35
N GLN A 269 1.98 13.99 9.77
CA GLN A 269 1.08 14.07 8.63
C GLN A 269 -0.28 14.64 9.02
N ALA A 270 -0.86 14.17 10.10
CA ALA A 270 -2.19 14.56 10.58
C ALA A 270 -2.08 15.31 11.91
N ALA A 271 -2.80 16.43 12.03
CA ALA A 271 -2.86 17.19 13.26
C ALA A 271 -3.43 16.36 14.41
N GLY A 272 -2.74 16.36 15.58
CA GLY A 272 -3.16 15.60 16.75
C GLY A 272 -2.78 14.12 16.76
N VAL A 273 -2.07 13.65 15.75
CA VAL A 273 -1.42 12.34 15.69
C VAL A 273 0.09 12.58 15.79
N ASP A 274 0.76 11.98 16.79
CA ASP A 274 2.22 12.00 16.89
C ASP A 274 2.82 10.79 16.19
N GLU A 275 3.93 11.00 15.51
CA GLU A 275 4.69 9.99 14.80
C GLU A 275 6.00 9.70 15.52
N GLY A 276 6.48 8.48 15.39
CA GLY A 276 7.75 8.08 15.97
C GLY A 276 8.91 8.87 15.35
N ASP A 277 9.83 9.38 16.18
CA ASP A 277 11.01 10.08 15.68
C ASP A 277 12.24 9.71 16.51
N ARG A 278 13.40 10.06 16.01
CA ARG A 278 14.71 9.85 16.68
C ARG A 278 15.01 10.87 17.79
N VAL A 279 14.26 11.96 17.80
CA VAL A 279 14.41 13.03 18.77
C VAL A 279 13.07 13.58 19.21
N LYS A 280 12.90 13.80 20.50
CA LYS A 280 11.72 14.45 21.09
C LYS A 280 12.16 15.52 22.08
N THR A 281 11.29 16.50 22.36
CA THR A 281 11.56 17.54 23.35
C THR A 281 10.31 17.93 24.13
N ASP A 282 10.51 18.30 25.40
CA ASP A 282 9.49 18.94 26.25
C ASP A 282 9.70 20.47 26.38
N GLY A 283 10.64 21.01 25.60
CA GLY A 283 11.04 22.43 25.65
C GLY A 283 12.11 22.76 26.68
N SER A 284 12.40 21.86 27.60
CA SER A 284 13.47 22.00 28.60
C SER A 284 14.54 20.90 28.49
N ARG A 285 14.18 19.81 27.90
CA ARG A 285 15.01 18.62 27.66
C ARG A 285 14.87 18.17 26.21
N LEU A 286 15.93 17.50 25.75
CA LEU A 286 15.93 16.82 24.48
C LEU A 286 16.24 15.35 24.73
N PHE A 287 15.43 14.48 24.15
CA PHE A 287 15.56 13.03 24.19
C PHE A 287 16.04 12.58 22.82
N ALA A 288 17.24 12.03 22.73
CA ALA A 288 17.83 11.63 21.45
C ALA A 288 18.23 10.15 21.49
N ILE A 289 17.99 9.45 20.40
CA ILE A 289 18.53 8.09 20.23
C ILE A 289 20.04 8.21 20.13
N ALA A 290 20.74 7.45 20.96
CA ALA A 290 22.18 7.45 21.06
C ALA A 290 22.71 6.07 21.41
N GLY A 291 23.65 5.58 20.63
CA GLY A 291 24.32 4.31 20.92
C GLY A 291 23.34 3.14 21.07
N ASP A 292 23.41 2.46 22.23
CA ASP A 292 22.55 1.32 22.59
C ASP A 292 21.26 1.75 23.33
N GLY A 293 20.90 3.05 23.31
CA GLY A 293 19.75 3.56 24.04
C GLY A 293 19.33 4.95 23.68
N ILE A 294 19.09 5.76 24.69
CA ILE A 294 18.72 7.17 24.59
C ILE A 294 19.58 8.03 25.50
N ASP A 295 19.92 9.22 25.02
CA ASP A 295 20.50 10.30 25.82
C ASP A 295 19.42 11.33 26.17
N ILE A 296 19.45 11.79 27.42
CA ILE A 296 18.65 12.91 27.90
C ILE A 296 19.57 14.11 28.06
N LEU A 297 19.31 15.21 27.35
CA LEU A 297 20.09 16.42 27.37
C LEU A 297 19.30 17.54 28.06
N ASP A 298 20.02 18.36 28.85
CA ASP A 298 19.50 19.63 29.37
C ASP A 298 19.68 20.73 28.32
N VAL A 299 18.56 21.30 27.88
CA VAL A 299 18.53 22.40 26.88
C VAL A 299 17.94 23.68 27.42
N ALA A 300 17.70 23.75 28.74
CA ALA A 300 17.13 24.93 29.38
C ALA A 300 18.09 26.15 29.35
N ALA A 301 19.39 25.90 29.22
CA ALA A 301 20.44 26.93 29.01
C ALA A 301 21.32 26.52 27.83
N PRO A 302 21.05 27.06 26.62
CA PRO A 302 21.69 26.60 25.38
C PRO A 302 23.23 26.61 25.43
N GLU A 303 23.82 27.57 26.17
CA GLU A 303 25.28 27.68 26.33
C GLU A 303 25.88 26.60 27.24
N ARG A 304 25.03 25.79 27.89
CA ARG A 304 25.42 24.71 28.80
C ARG A 304 24.81 23.36 28.37
N LEU A 305 24.52 23.25 27.08
CA LEU A 305 24.05 22.00 26.48
C LEU A 305 24.95 20.84 26.93
N GLY A 306 24.35 19.76 27.42
CA GLY A 306 25.08 18.57 27.84
C GLY A 306 24.17 17.39 28.14
N VAL A 307 24.71 16.19 27.99
CA VAL A 307 24.03 14.93 28.34
C VAL A 307 23.92 14.84 29.86
N VAL A 308 22.70 14.69 30.37
CA VAL A 308 22.40 14.52 31.79
C VAL A 308 22.46 13.04 32.18
N SER A 309 21.98 12.16 31.32
CA SER A 309 22.03 10.72 31.55
C SER A 309 21.90 9.97 30.22
N HIS A 310 22.41 8.75 30.22
CA HIS A 310 22.18 7.76 29.19
C HIS A 310 21.39 6.57 29.76
N LEU A 311 20.45 6.05 29.02
CA LEU A 311 19.67 4.85 29.37
C LEU A 311 19.78 3.83 28.24
N ALA A 312 20.46 2.72 28.49
CA ALA A 312 20.52 1.61 27.55
C ALA A 312 19.14 0.91 27.44
N LEU A 313 18.71 0.61 26.23
CA LEU A 313 17.41 0.03 25.90
C LEU A 313 17.57 -1.13 24.93
N PRO A 314 16.69 -2.14 25.02
CA PRO A 314 16.73 -3.27 24.09
C PRO A 314 16.37 -2.88 22.64
N GLY A 315 16.77 -3.71 21.70
CA GLY A 315 16.43 -3.59 20.28
C GLY A 315 17.17 -2.50 19.53
N ASP A 316 16.94 -2.45 18.23
CA ASP A 316 17.48 -1.48 17.28
C ASP A 316 16.34 -0.72 16.58
N GLU A 317 16.64 0.20 15.65
CA GLU A 317 15.66 0.99 14.89
C GLU A 317 14.62 1.69 15.77
N ARG A 318 15.10 2.41 16.78
CA ARG A 318 14.27 3.01 17.83
C ARG A 318 13.48 4.21 17.32
N GLN A 319 12.24 4.31 17.83
CA GLN A 319 11.32 5.44 17.63
C GLN A 319 10.86 5.94 19.01
N LEU A 320 10.77 7.26 19.18
CA LEU A 320 10.43 7.90 20.44
C LEU A 320 9.03 8.54 20.36
N PHE A 321 8.26 8.38 21.42
CA PHE A 321 6.99 9.09 21.68
C PHE A 321 7.02 9.67 23.07
N LEU A 322 6.73 10.97 23.19
CA LEU A 322 6.79 11.66 24.47
C LEU A 322 5.41 12.15 24.91
N SER A 323 4.92 11.69 26.05
CA SER A 323 3.69 12.15 26.68
C SER A 323 3.96 12.56 28.12
N GLY A 324 4.02 13.87 28.38
CA GLY A 324 4.33 14.41 29.68
C GLY A 324 5.70 13.95 30.22
N THR A 325 5.72 13.15 31.28
CA THR A 325 6.93 12.56 31.87
C THR A 325 7.13 11.08 31.47
N ARG A 326 6.42 10.61 30.48
CA ARG A 326 6.54 9.25 29.94
C ARG A 326 7.13 9.30 28.55
N LEU A 327 8.20 8.55 28.36
CA LEU A 327 8.80 8.31 27.05
C LEU A 327 8.53 6.86 26.67
N THR A 328 7.82 6.65 25.59
CA THR A 328 7.64 5.32 25.00
C THR A 328 8.64 5.15 23.88
N VAL A 329 9.45 4.09 23.96
CA VAL A 329 10.45 3.74 22.95
C VAL A 329 10.02 2.46 22.27
N ILE A 330 9.85 2.52 20.95
CA ILE A 330 9.56 1.35 20.13
C ILE A 330 10.84 0.99 19.38
N SER A 331 11.20 -0.29 19.44
CA SER A 331 12.38 -0.83 18.77
C SER A 331 12.09 -2.23 18.25
N GLN A 332 13.03 -2.78 17.50
CA GLN A 332 12.94 -4.16 17.00
C GLN A 332 14.15 -4.97 17.44
N GLU A 333 13.95 -6.24 17.73
CA GLU A 333 15.05 -7.17 17.99
C GLU A 333 14.85 -8.47 17.19
N MET A 334 15.95 -9.04 16.74
CA MET A 334 15.96 -10.32 16.06
C MET A 334 16.30 -11.41 17.07
N VAL A 335 15.41 -12.36 17.25
CA VAL A 335 15.58 -13.47 18.18
C VAL A 335 15.71 -14.81 17.45
N GLU A 336 16.45 -15.74 18.03
CA GLU A 336 16.50 -17.11 17.49
C GLU A 336 15.11 -17.76 17.62
N ALA A 337 14.58 -18.28 16.51
CA ALA A 337 13.31 -18.97 16.52
C ALA A 337 13.43 -20.26 17.34
N THR A 338 12.47 -20.50 18.20
CA THR A 338 12.41 -21.71 19.05
C THR A 338 12.09 -22.98 18.27
N SER A 339 11.55 -22.86 17.06
CA SER A 339 11.28 -23.96 16.14
C SER A 339 12.41 -24.09 15.12
N GLN A 340 13.06 -25.24 15.04
CA GLN A 340 14.00 -25.50 13.94
C GLN A 340 13.21 -25.71 12.65
N PRO A 341 13.42 -24.91 11.58
CA PRO A 341 12.85 -25.23 10.27
C PRO A 341 13.40 -26.58 9.83
N ASP A 342 12.56 -27.36 9.19
CA ASP A 342 13.03 -28.56 8.50
C ASP A 342 14.13 -28.12 7.51
N ALA A 343 15.37 -28.57 7.73
CA ALA A 343 16.55 -28.20 6.92
C ALA A 343 16.36 -28.43 5.40
N ARG A 344 15.26 -29.05 5.00
CA ARG A 344 14.84 -29.31 3.64
C ARG A 344 14.06 -28.15 3.00
N VAL A 345 13.51 -27.21 3.79
CA VAL A 345 12.76 -26.05 3.29
C VAL A 345 13.70 -24.90 2.90
N ALA A 346 14.87 -24.82 3.51
CA ALA A 346 15.93 -23.86 3.17
C ALA A 346 16.47 -23.96 1.71
N TYR A 347 15.97 -24.93 0.96
CA TYR A 347 16.42 -25.29 -0.38
C TYR A 347 15.84 -24.48 -1.50
N ALA A 348 14.68 -23.90 -1.33
CA ALA A 348 14.04 -23.10 -2.37
C ALA A 348 14.65 -21.69 -2.48
N SER A 349 15.40 -21.23 -1.49
CA SER A 349 16.14 -19.99 -1.54
C SER A 349 17.63 -20.27 -1.67
N MET A 350 18.31 -19.72 -2.66
CA MET A 350 19.77 -19.74 -2.82
C MET A 350 20.51 -18.96 -1.73
N MET A 351 19.95 -18.83 -0.53
CA MET A 351 20.54 -18.09 0.58
C MET A 351 21.14 -19.04 1.62
N PRO A 352 22.25 -18.67 2.27
CA PRO A 352 22.83 -19.46 3.34
C PRO A 352 21.80 -19.69 4.45
N VAL A 353 21.70 -20.92 4.95
CA VAL A 353 20.85 -21.27 6.09
C VAL A 353 21.45 -20.63 7.34
N PHE A 354 20.95 -19.47 7.69
CA PHE A 354 21.13 -18.95 9.04
C PHE A 354 20.16 -19.71 9.98
N ALA A 355 20.48 -19.75 11.27
CA ALA A 355 19.50 -20.17 12.26
C ALA A 355 18.19 -19.36 12.01
N PRO A 356 17.03 -20.03 12.04
CA PRO A 356 15.79 -19.28 11.82
C PRO A 356 15.69 -18.21 12.89
N THR A 357 15.56 -16.99 12.46
CA THR A 357 15.36 -15.83 13.32
C THR A 357 13.97 -15.30 13.09
N THR A 358 13.32 -14.86 14.16
CA THR A 358 12.04 -14.14 14.12
C THR A 358 12.26 -12.73 14.62
N TRP A 359 11.45 -11.81 14.15
CA TRP A 359 11.44 -10.43 14.62
C TRP A 359 10.50 -10.30 15.82
N GLN A 360 10.88 -9.46 16.77
CA GLN A 360 10.01 -8.99 17.84
C GLN A 360 10.05 -7.49 17.92
N VAL A 361 8.88 -6.86 18.10
CA VAL A 361 8.76 -5.44 18.39
C VAL A 361 8.85 -5.25 19.90
N VAL A 362 9.70 -4.35 20.33
CA VAL A 362 9.91 -4.05 21.75
C VAL A 362 9.35 -2.68 22.08
N VAL A 363 8.35 -2.63 22.95
CA VAL A 363 7.76 -1.41 23.49
C VAL A 363 8.28 -1.20 24.90
N THR A 364 9.07 -0.14 25.14
CA THR A 364 9.62 0.19 26.45
C THR A 364 9.05 1.53 26.93
N VAL A 365 8.41 1.52 28.07
CA VAL A 365 7.90 2.72 28.72
C VAL A 365 8.86 3.16 29.81
N VAL A 366 9.31 4.43 29.73
CA VAL A 366 10.32 5.03 30.60
C VAL A 366 9.72 6.21 31.35
N ASP A 367 9.92 6.27 32.67
CA ASP A 367 9.69 7.46 33.47
C ASP A 367 10.90 8.41 33.37
N VAL A 368 10.69 9.56 32.78
CA VAL A 368 11.70 10.60 32.60
C VAL A 368 11.46 11.84 33.47
N ALA A 369 10.60 11.73 34.51
CA ALA A 369 10.36 12.81 35.45
C ALA A 369 11.63 13.30 36.11
N ASN A 370 12.56 12.39 36.42
CA ASN A 370 13.91 12.71 36.89
C ASN A 370 14.92 12.42 35.77
N PRO A 371 15.37 13.43 35.02
CA PRO A 371 16.27 13.24 33.87
C PRO A 371 17.64 12.65 34.24
N ALA A 372 18.08 12.83 35.49
CA ALA A 372 19.36 12.28 35.97
C ALA A 372 19.28 10.79 36.35
N SER A 373 18.07 10.24 36.46
CA SER A 373 17.83 8.84 36.80
C SER A 373 16.51 8.39 36.18
N PRO A 374 16.43 8.24 34.85
CA PRO A 374 15.27 7.69 34.19
C PRO A 374 15.04 6.24 34.62
N ALA A 375 13.81 5.79 34.63
CA ALA A 375 13.48 4.45 35.08
C ALA A 375 12.58 3.72 34.07
N ILE A 376 12.96 2.52 33.67
CA ILE A 376 12.11 1.65 32.87
C ILE A 376 10.95 1.17 33.75
N LEU A 377 9.74 1.43 33.30
CA LEU A 377 8.51 1.01 33.98
C LEU A 377 8.04 -0.35 33.49
N GLU A 378 8.20 -0.59 32.19
CA GLU A 378 7.87 -1.87 31.56
C GLU A 378 8.61 -2.05 30.26
N THR A 379 8.75 -3.31 29.85
CA THR A 379 9.20 -3.72 28.53
C THR A 379 8.27 -4.81 28.00
N THR A 380 7.57 -4.53 26.94
CA THR A 380 6.67 -5.46 26.26
C THR A 380 7.28 -5.87 24.92
N ARG A 381 7.35 -7.19 24.68
CA ARG A 381 7.76 -7.78 23.41
C ARG A 381 6.56 -8.34 22.70
N LEU A 382 6.34 -7.92 21.47
CA LEU A 382 5.27 -8.38 20.58
C LEU A 382 5.90 -9.23 19.48
N ASP A 383 5.33 -10.39 19.19
CA ASP A 383 5.78 -11.21 18.08
C ASP A 383 5.49 -10.51 16.75
N GLY A 384 6.40 -10.67 15.80
CA GLY A 384 6.35 -10.07 14.48
C GLY A 384 7.25 -8.84 14.28
N TRP A 385 7.21 -8.27 13.11
CA TRP A 385 7.97 -7.08 12.74
C TRP A 385 7.09 -5.83 12.83
N LEU A 386 7.71 -4.70 13.06
CA LEU A 386 7.02 -3.42 13.14
C LEU A 386 6.65 -2.95 11.71
N ILE A 387 5.37 -2.69 11.48
CA ILE A 387 4.96 -1.92 10.31
C ILE A 387 5.20 -0.45 10.60
N ASP A 388 4.56 0.09 11.66
CA ASP A 388 4.79 1.45 12.16
C ASP A 388 4.01 1.67 13.46
N ALA A 389 4.13 2.87 14.06
CA ALA A 389 3.40 3.25 15.25
C ALA A 389 2.93 4.69 15.21
N ARG A 390 1.85 4.98 15.94
CA ARG A 390 1.29 6.32 16.09
C ARG A 390 0.89 6.57 17.54
N ALA A 391 1.03 7.83 17.99
CA ALA A 391 0.48 8.22 19.27
C ALA A 391 -0.63 9.27 19.13
N ILE A 392 -1.68 9.10 19.90
CA ILE A 392 -2.83 10.00 19.96
C ILE A 392 -3.12 10.27 21.43
N SER A 393 -2.88 11.50 21.87
CA SER A 393 -2.96 11.90 23.28
C SER A 393 -2.02 11.06 24.16
N ASP A 394 -2.55 10.20 25.02
CA ASP A 394 -1.82 9.31 25.92
C ASP A 394 -1.79 7.84 25.45
N ARG A 395 -2.29 7.57 24.26
CA ARG A 395 -2.34 6.23 23.69
C ARG A 395 -1.33 6.08 22.54
N VAL A 396 -0.52 5.03 22.61
CA VAL A 396 0.37 4.59 21.52
C VAL A 396 -0.24 3.35 20.87
N VAL A 397 -0.36 3.39 19.55
CA VAL A 397 -0.87 2.29 18.74
C VAL A 397 0.29 1.76 17.92
N VAL A 398 0.59 0.48 18.09
CA VAL A 398 1.67 -0.23 17.40
C VAL A 398 1.07 -1.20 16.42
N VAL A 399 1.49 -1.16 15.16
CA VAL A 399 1.03 -2.08 14.13
C VAL A 399 2.14 -3.06 13.81
N THR A 400 1.88 -4.34 14.07
CA THR A 400 2.82 -5.43 13.80
C THR A 400 2.29 -6.36 12.74
N GLN A 401 3.19 -7.03 12.04
CA GLN A 401 2.87 -8.12 11.14
C GLN A 401 3.66 -9.37 11.52
N ASP A 402 2.97 -10.48 11.60
CA ASP A 402 3.55 -11.81 11.79
C ASP A 402 2.85 -12.80 10.86
N SER A 403 3.29 -14.02 10.83
CA SER A 403 2.64 -15.09 10.09
C SER A 403 2.42 -16.31 10.96
N ILE A 404 1.33 -17.02 10.72
CA ILE A 404 1.15 -18.36 11.31
C ILE A 404 2.15 -19.29 10.62
N ASP A 405 3.13 -19.75 11.40
CA ASP A 405 4.21 -20.58 10.87
C ASP A 405 3.71 -22.02 10.60
N LEU A 406 3.36 -22.25 9.35
CA LEU A 406 2.94 -23.54 8.84
C LEU A 406 4.01 -24.10 7.89
N PRO A 407 4.33 -25.41 8.00
CA PRO A 407 5.41 -26.00 7.21
C PRO A 407 5.07 -26.04 5.71
N ALA A 408 6.05 -25.75 4.86
CA ALA A 408 5.93 -25.94 3.42
C ALA A 408 5.74 -27.44 3.05
N PRO A 409 5.23 -27.77 1.84
CA PRO A 409 5.04 -29.15 1.39
C PRO A 409 6.35 -29.96 1.41
N ALA A 410 6.28 -31.19 1.89
CA ALA A 410 7.42 -32.09 1.90
C ALA A 410 7.75 -32.58 0.49
N ILE A 411 9.03 -32.78 0.23
CA ILE A 411 9.50 -33.42 -1.00
C ILE A 411 9.62 -34.94 -0.72
N VAL A 412 8.83 -35.73 -1.43
CA VAL A 412 8.83 -37.17 -1.39
C VAL A 412 9.83 -37.69 -2.44
N THR A 413 10.90 -38.29 -1.99
CA THR A 413 11.90 -38.92 -2.87
C THR A 413 11.49 -40.35 -3.18
N ASP A 414 11.54 -40.78 -4.45
CA ASP A 414 11.28 -42.16 -4.84
C ASP A 414 12.53 -43.04 -4.52
N PRO A 415 12.45 -43.97 -3.56
CA PRO A 415 13.58 -44.81 -3.20
C PRO A 415 13.96 -45.82 -4.30
N ALA A 416 13.20 -45.95 -5.37
CA ALA A 416 13.41 -46.91 -6.45
C ALA A 416 14.33 -46.40 -7.58
N THR A 417 14.71 -45.13 -7.55
CA THR A 417 15.60 -44.57 -8.58
C THR A 417 17.04 -44.50 -8.06
N PRO A 418 17.96 -45.34 -8.56
CA PRO A 418 19.35 -45.29 -8.12
C PRO A 418 19.99 -43.97 -8.55
N VAL A 419 20.56 -43.26 -7.60
CA VAL A 419 21.38 -42.07 -7.84
C VAL A 419 22.67 -42.53 -8.50
N PRO A 420 23.07 -42.02 -9.68
CA PRO A 420 24.41 -42.26 -10.20
C PRO A 420 25.42 -41.58 -9.27
N SER A 421 26.22 -42.38 -8.59
CA SER A 421 27.33 -41.90 -7.76
C SER A 421 28.42 -41.31 -8.66
N LEU A 422 28.46 -39.98 -8.76
CA LEU A 422 29.62 -39.25 -9.24
C LEU A 422 30.47 -38.80 -8.05
N VAL A 423 30.95 -39.74 -7.25
CA VAL A 423 32.06 -39.45 -6.33
C VAL A 423 33.36 -39.77 -7.06
N SER A 424 34.02 -38.74 -7.57
CA SER A 424 35.44 -38.86 -7.93
C SER A 424 36.24 -38.72 -6.62
N ASN A 425 36.89 -39.81 -6.28
CA ASN A 425 37.69 -39.95 -5.06
C ASN A 425 39.12 -39.37 -5.25
N ASP A 426 39.30 -38.21 -5.81
CA ASP A 426 40.64 -37.62 -5.91
C ASP A 426 40.60 -36.10 -5.64
N ALA A 427 40.67 -35.76 -4.36
CA ALA A 427 41.15 -34.44 -3.94
C ALA A 427 41.84 -34.53 -2.57
N PRO A 428 43.12 -34.04 -2.48
CA PRO A 428 43.87 -34.13 -1.24
C PRO A 428 43.38 -33.20 -0.16
N ALA A 429 43.44 -33.70 1.06
CA ALA A 429 43.10 -32.98 2.28
C ALA A 429 44.04 -31.81 2.51
N ALA A 430 43.48 -30.59 2.48
CA ALA A 430 44.08 -29.44 3.13
C ALA A 430 42.96 -28.58 3.76
N VAL A 431 43.08 -28.45 5.03
CA VAL A 431 42.13 -27.84 5.97
C VAL A 431 42.11 -26.33 5.83
N THR A 432 40.94 -25.75 5.74
CA THR A 432 40.62 -24.42 6.31
C THR A 432 39.17 -24.37 6.74
N PRO A 433 38.85 -23.79 7.90
CA PRO A 433 37.51 -23.83 8.48
C PRO A 433 36.69 -22.65 7.97
N SER A 434 36.10 -22.83 6.83
CA SER A 434 34.98 -22.00 6.31
C SER A 434 34.31 -22.78 5.20
N ARG A 435 33.80 -23.95 5.53
CA ARG A 435 32.94 -24.70 4.61
C ARG A 435 31.55 -24.10 4.74
N MET A 436 31.19 -23.22 3.80
CA MET A 436 29.81 -23.13 3.36
C MET A 436 29.37 -24.55 2.99
N ILE A 437 28.62 -25.19 3.83
CA ILE A 437 27.94 -26.42 3.49
C ILE A 437 26.79 -25.99 2.59
N TRP A 438 26.96 -26.11 1.30
CA TRP A 438 25.85 -26.08 0.38
C TRP A 438 25.05 -27.35 0.65
N PRO A 439 23.88 -27.26 1.20
CA PRO A 439 23.09 -28.42 1.48
C PRO A 439 22.48 -28.85 0.16
N ILE A 440 22.77 -29.95 -0.39
CA ILE A 440 22.39 -30.62 -1.65
C ILE A 440 22.76 -29.80 -2.93
N ASP A 441 23.55 -30.40 -3.74
CA ASP A 441 23.80 -30.01 -5.12
C ASP A 441 22.47 -30.16 -5.89
N PRO A 442 21.91 -29.10 -6.48
CA PRO A 442 20.73 -29.20 -7.35
C PRO A 442 20.92 -30.18 -8.51
N TRP A 443 22.14 -30.65 -8.71
CA TRP A 443 22.55 -31.59 -9.73
C TRP A 443 22.79 -33.02 -9.23
N ASP A 444 22.45 -33.31 -7.96
CA ASP A 444 22.65 -34.65 -7.41
C ASP A 444 21.73 -35.72 -8.02
N GLY A 445 20.84 -35.34 -8.92
CA GLY A 445 19.99 -36.24 -9.68
C GLY A 445 18.83 -36.83 -8.87
N THR A 446 18.63 -36.42 -7.62
CA THR A 446 17.47 -36.86 -6.84
C THR A 446 16.21 -36.25 -7.44
N ARG A 447 15.42 -37.06 -8.12
CA ARG A 447 14.06 -36.69 -8.53
C ARG A 447 13.15 -36.87 -7.32
N GLY A 448 12.68 -35.73 -6.79
CA GLY A 448 11.64 -35.68 -5.79
C GLY A 448 10.34 -35.18 -6.38
N ARG A 449 9.27 -35.45 -5.71
CA ARG A 449 7.95 -34.88 -6.00
C ARG A 449 7.42 -34.23 -4.74
N TYR A 450 6.77 -33.06 -4.86
CA TYR A 450 6.00 -32.52 -3.73
C TYR A 450 4.92 -33.53 -3.32
N GLU A 451 4.69 -33.65 -2.02
CA GLU A 451 3.56 -34.45 -1.52
C GLU A 451 2.23 -33.98 -2.17
N ASP A 452 1.26 -34.85 -2.22
CA ASP A 452 -0.06 -34.49 -2.72
C ASP A 452 -0.82 -33.62 -1.71
N GLU A 453 -1.90 -32.97 -2.18
CA GLU A 453 -2.69 -32.05 -1.35
C GLU A 453 -3.22 -32.72 -0.08
N ALA A 454 -3.69 -33.97 -0.16
CA ALA A 454 -4.24 -34.67 1.00
C ALA A 454 -3.18 -34.96 2.07
N ALA A 455 -1.97 -35.36 1.67
CA ALA A 455 -0.86 -35.57 2.57
C ALA A 455 -0.38 -34.25 3.21
N TYR A 456 -0.33 -33.17 2.40
CA TYR A 456 0.01 -31.85 2.88
C TYR A 456 -0.99 -31.34 3.93
N ARG A 457 -2.29 -31.43 3.65
CA ARG A 457 -3.35 -31.06 4.60
C ARG A 457 -3.24 -31.84 5.91
N ALA A 458 -3.05 -33.14 5.85
CA ALA A 458 -2.89 -33.96 7.05
C ALA A 458 -1.67 -33.54 7.89
N ARG A 459 -0.59 -33.11 7.23
CA ARG A 459 0.60 -32.60 7.91
C ARG A 459 0.37 -31.22 8.51
N LEU A 460 -0.34 -30.33 7.81
CA LEU A 460 -0.74 -29.03 8.33
C LEU A 460 -1.65 -29.14 9.55
N GLU A 461 -2.62 -30.06 9.52
CA GLU A 461 -3.49 -30.35 10.66
C GLU A 461 -2.71 -30.73 11.92
N LYS A 462 -1.66 -31.51 11.74
CA LYS A 462 -0.76 -31.89 12.83
C LYS A 462 0.14 -30.73 13.27
N ALA A 463 0.71 -29.99 12.32
CA ALA A 463 1.57 -28.84 12.57
C ALA A 463 0.84 -27.74 13.33
N TRP A 464 -0.43 -27.50 12.99
CA TRP A 464 -1.25 -26.51 13.68
C TRP A 464 -1.31 -26.75 15.19
N ASN A 465 -1.41 -27.99 15.63
CA ASN A 465 -1.43 -28.30 17.06
C ASN A 465 -0.09 -27.97 17.76
N GLU A 466 0.97 -27.76 16.98
CA GLU A 466 2.32 -27.41 17.41
C GLU A 466 2.66 -25.93 17.11
N ALA A 467 1.82 -25.23 16.34
CA ALA A 467 2.03 -23.83 15.98
C ALA A 467 1.64 -22.89 17.12
N SER A 468 2.44 -21.87 17.35
CA SER A 468 2.10 -20.74 18.21
C SER A 468 1.45 -19.64 17.40
N LEU A 469 0.38 -19.05 17.93
CA LEU A 469 -0.15 -17.80 17.42
C LEU A 469 0.71 -16.64 17.92
N PRO A 470 0.79 -15.51 17.16
CA PRO A 470 1.46 -14.33 17.64
C PRO A 470 1.00 -13.90 19.02
N GLY A 471 1.96 -13.63 19.88
CA GLY A 471 1.72 -13.31 21.27
C GLY A 471 2.54 -12.12 21.75
N TYR A 472 2.48 -11.88 23.06
CA TYR A 472 3.31 -10.88 23.71
C TYR A 472 3.82 -11.36 25.06
N ARG A 473 4.94 -10.75 25.52
CA ARG A 473 5.53 -10.95 26.83
C ARG A 473 5.87 -9.61 27.45
N VAL A 474 5.48 -9.43 28.69
CA VAL A 474 5.69 -8.20 29.46
C VAL A 474 6.63 -8.48 30.61
N VAL A 475 7.56 -7.54 30.84
CA VAL A 475 8.39 -7.47 32.05
C VAL A 475 8.11 -6.14 32.70
N ASP A 476 7.59 -6.14 33.92
CA ASP A 476 7.31 -4.95 34.69
C ASP A 476 8.56 -4.37 35.40
N ALA A 477 8.39 -3.19 36.03
CA ALA A 477 9.47 -2.46 36.72
C ALA A 477 10.15 -3.25 37.86
N VAL A 478 9.49 -4.29 38.41
CA VAL A 478 10.04 -5.12 39.50
C VAL A 478 10.50 -6.50 39.04
N GLY A 479 10.47 -6.74 37.72
CA GLY A 479 10.87 -7.99 37.10
C GLY A 479 9.78 -9.08 37.11
N GLY A 480 8.52 -8.70 37.36
CA GLY A 480 7.37 -9.58 37.17
C GLY A 480 7.12 -9.85 35.69
N GLU A 481 6.85 -11.10 35.34
CA GLU A 481 6.59 -11.48 33.94
C GLU A 481 5.15 -11.91 33.75
N SER A 482 4.57 -11.47 32.62
CA SER A 482 3.28 -11.93 32.11
C SER A 482 3.33 -12.12 30.61
N SER A 483 2.39 -12.86 30.05
CA SER A 483 2.29 -13.07 28.59
C SER A 483 0.84 -13.29 28.18
N GLY A 484 0.55 -13.05 26.90
CA GLY A 484 -0.75 -13.25 26.31
C GLY A 484 -0.66 -13.46 24.80
N THR A 485 -1.79 -13.57 24.15
CA THR A 485 -1.88 -13.65 22.68
C THR A 485 -2.29 -12.30 22.08
N LEU A 486 -1.76 -11.97 20.92
CA LEU A 486 -2.23 -10.83 20.09
C LEU A 486 -3.47 -11.20 19.30
N VAL A 487 -3.71 -12.49 19.09
CA VAL A 487 -4.79 -13.03 18.26
C VAL A 487 -5.95 -13.48 19.13
N ASP A 488 -6.98 -12.66 19.23
CA ASP A 488 -8.26 -13.02 19.82
C ASP A 488 -9.26 -13.34 18.68
N PRO A 489 -9.73 -14.59 18.50
CA PRO A 489 -10.67 -14.93 17.44
C PRO A 489 -11.96 -14.10 17.45
N ALA A 490 -12.35 -13.55 18.59
CA ALA A 490 -13.52 -12.67 18.71
C ALA A 490 -13.25 -11.25 18.16
N LYS A 491 -11.97 -10.88 17.99
CA LYS A 491 -11.50 -9.59 17.47
C LYS A 491 -10.61 -9.76 16.23
N THR A 492 -10.57 -10.97 15.67
CA THR A 492 -9.80 -11.27 14.47
C THR A 492 -10.76 -11.35 13.29
N SER A 493 -10.53 -10.53 12.29
CA SER A 493 -11.21 -10.60 11.01
C SER A 493 -10.27 -11.21 9.97
N LEU A 494 -10.83 -11.98 9.07
CA LEU A 494 -10.08 -12.63 7.98
C LEU A 494 -10.59 -12.05 6.65
N PRO A 495 -10.05 -10.95 6.20
CA PRO A 495 -10.21 -10.56 4.81
C PRO A 495 -9.19 -11.28 3.94
N VAL A 496 -9.53 -11.60 2.92
CA VAL A 496 -9.32 -12.09 1.60
C VAL A 496 -7.92 -11.82 1.06
N ASP A 497 -7.24 -12.74 0.70
CA ASP A 497 -6.40 -13.04 -0.46
C ASP A 497 -5.76 -14.38 -0.16
N GLY A 498 -6.40 -15.45 -0.63
CA GLY A 498 -5.95 -16.79 -0.38
C GLY A 498 -4.51 -17.01 -0.81
N GLY A 499 -3.62 -17.23 0.13
CA GLY A 499 -2.25 -17.62 -0.15
C GLY A 499 -1.22 -17.13 0.85
N ASP A 500 -1.55 -16.25 1.77
CA ASP A 500 -0.68 -15.84 2.86
C ASP A 500 -1.31 -16.13 4.23
N THR A 501 -0.49 -16.61 5.15
CA THR A 501 -0.87 -16.83 6.55
C THR A 501 -0.46 -15.65 7.44
N SER A 502 -0.23 -14.49 6.84
CA SER A 502 0.14 -13.26 7.53
C SER A 502 -1.01 -12.71 8.34
N LEU A 503 -0.69 -12.16 9.49
CA LEU A 503 -1.61 -11.49 10.40
C LEU A 503 -1.08 -10.11 10.72
N VAL A 504 -1.91 -9.11 10.59
CA VAL A 504 -1.61 -7.74 11.01
C VAL A 504 -2.34 -7.48 12.32
N SER A 505 -1.59 -7.12 13.36
CA SER A 505 -2.13 -6.81 14.68
C SER A 505 -1.97 -5.33 15.00
N VAL A 506 -3.08 -4.68 15.33
CA VAL A 506 -3.14 -3.31 15.85
C VAL A 506 -3.22 -3.39 17.36
N VAL A 507 -2.13 -3.00 18.03
CA VAL A 507 -1.93 -3.16 19.47
C VAL A 507 -1.93 -1.79 20.15
N SER A 508 -2.79 -1.59 21.13
CA SER A 508 -2.94 -0.31 21.85
C SER A 508 -2.29 -0.37 23.22
N PHE A 509 -1.61 0.73 23.59
CA PHE A 509 -0.99 0.96 24.87
C PHE A 509 -1.42 2.32 25.41
N THR A 510 -1.90 2.41 26.64
CA THR A 510 -2.14 3.68 27.34
C THR A 510 -0.90 4.06 28.16
N VAL A 511 -0.24 5.14 27.76
CA VAL A 511 0.99 5.60 28.40
C VAL A 511 0.69 6.22 29.76
N GLY A 512 1.09 5.54 30.83
CA GLY A 512 0.84 6.00 32.20
C GLY A 512 -0.25 5.22 32.94
N ASP A 513 -0.79 4.20 32.32
CA ASP A 513 -1.66 3.25 33.00
C ASP A 513 -0.90 2.47 34.10
N ALA A 514 -1.65 1.98 35.09
CA ALA A 514 -1.08 1.21 36.19
C ALA A 514 -0.87 -0.27 35.86
N LEU A 515 -1.40 -0.74 34.72
CA LEU A 515 -1.30 -2.13 34.28
C LEU A 515 -0.25 -2.24 33.17
N PRO A 516 0.75 -3.08 33.35
CA PRO A 516 1.77 -3.29 32.32
C PRO A 516 1.25 -4.15 31.16
N GLY A 517 1.67 -3.80 29.95
CA GLY A 517 1.37 -4.54 28.73
C GLY A 517 0.31 -3.91 27.84
N PRO A 518 -0.10 -4.60 26.76
CA PRO A 518 -1.11 -4.11 25.85
C PRO A 518 -2.50 -4.01 26.49
N ASP A 519 -3.19 -2.90 26.28
CA ASP A 519 -4.59 -2.75 26.71
C ASP A 519 -5.54 -3.57 25.85
N ALA A 520 -5.26 -3.63 24.56
CA ALA A 520 -6.03 -4.38 23.58
C ALA A 520 -5.24 -4.69 22.33
N SER A 521 -5.68 -5.72 21.59
CA SER A 521 -5.26 -5.97 20.23
C SER A 521 -6.45 -6.34 19.34
N THR A 522 -6.40 -5.90 18.09
CA THR A 522 -7.33 -6.27 17.03
C THR A 522 -6.49 -6.79 15.86
N THR A 523 -6.82 -7.96 15.34
CA THR A 523 -6.03 -8.64 14.32
C THR A 523 -6.82 -8.79 13.03
N VAL A 524 -6.16 -8.63 11.91
CA VAL A 524 -6.71 -8.89 10.59
C VAL A 524 -5.77 -9.83 9.83
N GLY A 525 -6.34 -10.84 9.13
CA GLY A 525 -5.58 -11.66 8.21
C GLY A 525 -5.19 -10.84 6.98
N GLY A 526 -4.02 -11.07 6.42
CA GLY A 526 -3.53 -10.36 5.24
C GLY A 526 -2.17 -9.71 5.47
N VAL A 527 -1.70 -9.00 4.47
CA VAL A 527 -0.41 -8.30 4.48
C VAL A 527 -0.65 -6.82 4.74
N GLY A 528 0.11 -6.22 5.64
CA GLY A 528 0.14 -4.78 5.86
C GLY A 528 1.47 -4.22 5.40
N GLY A 529 1.46 -3.23 4.51
CA GLY A 529 2.68 -2.59 4.03
C GLY A 529 2.94 -1.23 4.69
N GLN A 530 1.90 -0.44 4.87
CA GLN A 530 1.98 0.94 5.35
C GLN A 530 0.77 1.30 6.22
N ILE A 531 0.89 2.39 6.97
CA ILE A 531 -0.23 2.95 7.73
C ILE A 531 -0.41 4.44 7.46
N TYR A 532 -1.66 4.87 7.55
CA TYR A 532 -2.05 6.27 7.70
C TYR A 532 -2.94 6.40 8.92
N ALA A 533 -2.79 7.45 9.72
CA ALA A 533 -3.66 7.69 10.86
C ALA A 533 -4.17 9.13 10.89
N SER A 534 -5.46 9.27 11.19
CA SER A 534 -6.10 10.49 11.66
C SER A 534 -6.37 10.37 13.16
N THR A 535 -6.95 11.39 13.77
CA THR A 535 -7.38 11.30 15.19
C THR A 535 -8.54 10.33 15.43
N SER A 536 -9.23 9.91 14.38
CA SER A 536 -10.41 9.04 14.43
C SER A 536 -10.20 7.68 13.79
N GLY A 537 -9.31 7.56 12.83
CA GLY A 537 -9.10 6.34 12.05
C GLY A 537 -7.64 5.99 11.84
N LEU A 538 -7.33 4.70 11.94
CA LEU A 538 -6.09 4.11 11.46
C LEU A 538 -6.41 3.30 10.21
N TYR A 539 -5.67 3.55 9.15
CA TYR A 539 -5.74 2.79 7.90
C TYR A 539 -4.46 2.00 7.74
N VAL A 540 -4.59 0.69 7.70
CA VAL A 540 -3.50 -0.20 7.26
C VAL A 540 -3.76 -0.50 5.80
N PHE A 541 -2.76 -0.41 4.96
CA PHE A 541 -2.92 -0.65 3.54
C PHE A 541 -1.71 -1.34 2.93
N ASP A 542 -2.00 -2.12 1.91
CA ASP A 542 -1.00 -2.87 1.15
C ASP A 542 -1.33 -2.85 -0.33
N THR A 543 -0.28 -2.82 -1.15
CA THR A 543 -0.42 -2.86 -2.61
C THR A 543 -0.18 -4.27 -3.11
N HIS A 544 -1.19 -4.87 -3.69
CA HIS A 544 -1.09 -6.14 -4.38
C HIS A 544 -0.80 -5.90 -5.86
N VAL A 545 0.36 -6.38 -6.32
CA VAL A 545 0.71 -6.38 -7.74
C VAL A 545 0.32 -7.72 -8.32
N GLY A 546 -0.74 -7.77 -9.11
CA GLY A 546 -1.19 -8.98 -9.79
C GLY A 546 -0.05 -9.61 -10.60
N SER A 547 0.12 -10.92 -10.52
CA SER A 547 1.19 -11.64 -11.20
C SER A 547 0.93 -11.66 -12.71
N TRP A 548 1.82 -11.05 -13.48
CA TRP A 548 1.77 -11.09 -14.97
C TRP A 548 1.88 -12.51 -15.55
N TRP A 549 2.16 -13.52 -14.72
CA TRP A 549 2.14 -14.95 -15.10
C TRP A 549 0.73 -15.54 -15.05
N ASP A 550 -0.20 -14.94 -14.31
CA ASP A 550 -1.59 -15.32 -14.26
C ASP A 550 -2.40 -14.57 -15.32
N ARG A 551 -2.32 -15.07 -16.54
CA ARG A 551 -3.24 -14.84 -17.68
C ARG A 551 -3.65 -13.41 -18.01
N GLY A 552 -2.71 -12.46 -18.07
CA GLY A 552 -2.92 -11.24 -18.89
C GLY A 552 -3.63 -10.05 -18.24
N ASP A 553 -4.24 -10.19 -17.06
CA ASP A 553 -4.98 -9.12 -16.37
C ASP A 553 -4.38 -8.77 -15.00
N ALA A 554 -3.05 -8.69 -14.93
CA ALA A 554 -2.34 -8.33 -13.72
C ALA A 554 -2.54 -6.83 -13.40
N ARG A 555 -3.65 -6.49 -12.75
CA ARG A 555 -3.86 -5.15 -12.23
C ARG A 555 -3.25 -5.01 -10.85
N THR A 556 -2.81 -3.81 -10.54
CA THR A 556 -2.36 -3.44 -9.22
C THR A 556 -3.56 -2.93 -8.43
N THR A 557 -3.73 -3.41 -7.20
CA THR A 557 -4.76 -2.93 -6.28
C THR A 557 -4.14 -2.56 -4.94
N THR A 558 -4.69 -1.55 -4.28
CA THR A 558 -4.35 -1.22 -2.89
C THR A 558 -5.52 -1.63 -2.01
N ASN A 559 -5.28 -2.57 -1.11
CA ASN A 559 -6.22 -3.00 -0.08
C ASN A 559 -6.15 -2.07 1.13
N LEU A 560 -7.29 -1.82 1.77
CA LEU A 560 -7.44 -0.83 2.84
C LEU A 560 -8.22 -1.44 4.00
N TYR A 561 -7.69 -1.32 5.21
CA TYR A 561 -8.32 -1.74 6.47
C TYR A 561 -8.43 -0.55 7.40
N LYS A 562 -9.65 -0.13 7.74
CA LYS A 562 -9.92 1.00 8.63
C LYS A 562 -10.22 0.52 10.04
N PHE A 563 -9.45 0.99 11.00
CA PHE A 563 -9.66 0.76 12.43
C PHE A 563 -10.15 2.06 13.09
N ASP A 564 -11.10 1.95 14.03
CA ASP A 564 -11.62 3.10 14.78
C ASP A 564 -10.71 3.41 15.96
N LEU A 565 -10.00 4.52 15.90
CA LEU A 565 -9.13 4.99 16.97
C LEU A 565 -9.85 5.74 18.08
N THR A 566 -11.14 6.00 17.97
CA THR A 566 -11.93 6.59 19.04
C THR A 566 -12.29 5.56 20.12
N ALA A 567 -12.29 4.27 19.76
CA ALA A 567 -12.44 3.15 20.69
C ALA A 567 -11.09 2.69 21.24
N ALA A 568 -11.07 2.23 22.50
CA ALA A 568 -9.84 1.83 23.17
C ALA A 568 -9.18 0.59 22.51
N ASP A 569 -9.98 -0.31 21.98
CA ASP A 569 -9.53 -1.57 21.36
C ASP A 569 -9.31 -1.48 19.84
N ALA A 570 -9.42 -0.27 19.29
CA ALA A 570 -9.20 0.00 17.87
C ALA A 570 -9.84 -1.08 16.95
N PRO A 571 -11.18 -1.28 17.00
CA PRO A 571 -11.83 -2.32 16.23
C PRO A 571 -11.72 -2.02 14.72
N LEU A 572 -11.62 -3.08 13.91
CA LEU A 572 -11.76 -2.98 12.48
C LEU A 572 -13.21 -2.58 12.14
N VAL A 573 -13.40 -1.46 11.44
CA VAL A 573 -14.73 -0.89 11.18
C VAL A 573 -15.10 -0.83 9.71
N ALA A 574 -14.13 -0.88 8.81
CA ALA A 574 -14.37 -0.96 7.38
C ALA A 574 -13.15 -1.53 6.64
N MET A 575 -13.39 -2.11 5.48
CA MET A 575 -12.37 -2.54 4.55
C MET A 575 -12.80 -2.27 3.10
N GLY A 576 -11.84 -2.18 2.20
CA GLY A 576 -12.10 -1.97 0.77
C GLY A 576 -10.81 -2.00 -0.03
N SER A 577 -10.93 -1.81 -1.33
CA SER A 577 -9.79 -1.71 -2.22
C SER A 577 -9.97 -0.62 -3.26
N VAL A 578 -8.88 -0.16 -3.84
CA VAL A 578 -8.86 0.77 -4.97
C VAL A 578 -7.86 0.28 -6.02
N LEU A 579 -8.11 0.60 -7.27
CA LEU A 579 -7.16 0.32 -8.35
C LEU A 579 -5.90 1.15 -8.22
N GLY A 580 -4.76 0.55 -8.56
CA GLY A 580 -3.46 1.18 -8.55
C GLY A 580 -2.73 1.06 -7.21
N MET A 581 -1.47 1.47 -7.24
CA MET A 581 -0.57 1.52 -6.09
C MET A 581 -0.54 2.93 -5.51
N THR A 582 -0.46 3.03 -4.20
CA THR A 582 -0.12 4.27 -3.49
C THR A 582 1.38 4.50 -3.53
N LEU A 583 1.81 5.77 -3.49
CA LEU A 583 3.22 6.09 -3.36
C LEU A 583 3.70 5.87 -1.92
N ASP A 584 2.98 6.47 -0.97
CA ASP A 584 3.31 6.51 0.45
C ASP A 584 2.06 6.86 1.28
N GLN A 585 2.21 7.06 2.58
CA GLN A 585 1.10 7.44 3.47
C GLN A 585 0.41 8.77 3.08
N PHE A 586 1.11 9.70 2.38
CA PHE A 586 0.52 10.98 1.93
C PHE A 586 -0.41 10.83 0.75
N SER A 587 -0.35 9.67 0.11
CA SER A 587 -1.36 9.28 -0.85
C SER A 587 -2.74 9.14 -0.20
N LEU A 588 -2.80 9.12 1.15
CA LEU A 588 -4.03 9.01 1.92
C LEU A 588 -4.26 10.26 2.79
N ASP A 589 -5.53 10.61 2.99
CA ASP A 589 -5.96 11.64 3.94
C ASP A 589 -7.42 11.44 4.34
N GLU A 590 -7.75 11.62 5.62
CA GLU A 590 -9.12 11.54 6.11
C GLU A 590 -9.64 12.94 6.45
N ALA A 591 -10.71 13.37 5.78
CA ALA A 591 -11.41 14.60 6.09
C ALA A 591 -12.92 14.35 6.15
N ASP A 592 -13.57 14.89 7.17
CA ASP A 592 -15.01 14.76 7.40
C ASP A 592 -15.51 13.31 7.38
N GLY A 593 -14.66 12.36 7.82
CA GLY A 593 -14.96 10.93 7.86
C GLY A 593 -14.86 10.22 6.50
N LEU A 594 -14.42 10.91 5.46
CA LEU A 594 -14.16 10.37 4.13
C LEU A 594 -12.65 10.19 3.92
N LEU A 595 -12.25 9.07 3.37
CA LEU A 595 -10.86 8.83 2.97
C LEU A 595 -10.63 9.31 1.56
N ARG A 596 -9.61 10.12 1.35
CA ARG A 596 -9.10 10.53 0.04
C ARG A 596 -7.84 9.75 -0.25
N ILE A 597 -7.74 9.16 -1.44
CA ILE A 597 -6.59 8.32 -1.81
C ILE A 597 -6.16 8.61 -3.25
N ALA A 598 -4.85 8.75 -3.45
CA ALA A 598 -4.23 8.92 -4.76
C ALA A 598 -3.46 7.66 -5.15
N THR A 599 -3.68 7.18 -6.37
CA THR A 599 -3.07 5.93 -6.86
C THR A 599 -2.55 6.06 -8.27
N THR A 600 -1.56 5.23 -8.61
CA THR A 600 -1.08 4.98 -9.98
C THR A 600 -1.41 3.55 -10.37
N ASP A 601 -2.20 3.33 -11.41
CA ASP A 601 -2.45 2.01 -11.99
C ASP A 601 -1.58 1.81 -13.25
N GLY A 602 -1.02 0.62 -13.41
CA GLY A 602 -0.17 0.26 -14.53
C GLY A 602 1.26 0.78 -14.49
N PHE A 603 2.02 0.48 -15.52
CA PHE A 603 3.45 0.83 -15.64
C PHE A 603 3.79 1.40 -17.02
N GLY A 604 4.79 2.28 -17.06
CA GLY A 604 5.29 2.88 -18.30
C GLY A 604 4.21 3.66 -19.06
N ASP A 605 4.09 3.44 -20.38
CA ASP A 605 3.13 4.16 -21.22
C ASP A 605 1.65 3.85 -20.91
N GLY A 606 1.40 2.78 -20.15
CA GLY A 606 0.06 2.38 -19.69
C GLY A 606 -0.30 2.89 -18.31
N ALA A 607 0.58 3.66 -17.64
CA ALA A 607 0.28 4.19 -16.32
C ALA A 607 -0.86 5.23 -16.37
N SER A 608 -1.72 5.19 -15.35
CA SER A 608 -2.82 6.15 -15.16
C SER A 608 -2.96 6.50 -13.69
N ASN A 609 -3.19 7.75 -13.38
CA ASN A 609 -3.29 8.22 -12.01
C ASN A 609 -4.72 8.66 -11.70
N ALA A 610 -5.12 8.43 -10.45
CA ALA A 610 -6.44 8.80 -9.95
C ALA A 610 -6.39 9.34 -8.53
N VAL A 611 -7.38 10.18 -8.19
CA VAL A 611 -7.73 10.52 -6.81
C VAL A 611 -9.15 10.07 -6.56
N THR A 612 -9.33 9.18 -5.59
CA THR A 612 -10.62 8.58 -5.23
C THR A 612 -11.02 8.99 -3.82
N VAL A 613 -12.29 9.26 -3.61
CA VAL A 613 -12.88 9.55 -2.31
C VAL A 613 -13.73 8.37 -1.88
N LEU A 614 -13.46 7.83 -0.68
CA LEU A 614 -14.14 6.66 -0.14
C LEU A 614 -14.95 7.05 1.08
N ALA A 615 -16.15 6.50 1.20
CA ALA A 615 -16.99 6.57 2.40
C ALA A 615 -17.01 5.21 3.11
N SER A 616 -17.07 5.25 4.44
CA SER A 616 -17.26 4.04 5.24
C SER A 616 -18.75 3.79 5.45
N ALA A 617 -19.28 2.70 4.92
CA ALA A 617 -20.68 2.31 5.06
C ALA A 617 -20.82 0.78 5.20
N ALA A 618 -21.59 0.32 6.18
CA ALA A 618 -21.89 -1.10 6.38
C ALA A 618 -20.65 -2.02 6.43
N GLY A 619 -19.53 -1.52 6.98
CA GLY A 619 -18.29 -2.30 7.09
C GLY A 619 -17.41 -2.24 5.83
N ARG A 620 -17.76 -1.41 4.86
CA ARG A 620 -17.03 -1.27 3.59
C ARG A 620 -16.52 0.15 3.41
N LEU A 621 -15.40 0.27 2.71
CA LEU A 621 -14.91 1.53 2.13
C LEU A 621 -15.34 1.54 0.66
N GLU A 622 -16.32 2.39 0.33
CA GLU A 622 -16.91 2.48 -1.00
C GLU A 622 -16.56 3.80 -1.67
N ALA A 623 -16.19 3.76 -2.95
CA ALA A 623 -15.92 4.97 -3.70
C ALA A 623 -17.20 5.80 -3.89
N VAL A 624 -17.17 7.06 -3.45
CA VAL A 624 -18.26 8.02 -3.62
C VAL A 624 -17.98 9.04 -4.70
N GLY A 625 -16.73 9.18 -5.11
CA GLY A 625 -16.32 10.05 -6.22
C GLY A 625 -14.86 9.78 -6.60
N SER A 626 -14.51 10.04 -7.85
CA SER A 626 -13.15 9.88 -8.36
C SER A 626 -12.85 10.88 -9.47
N VAL A 627 -11.60 11.26 -9.60
CA VAL A 627 -11.04 11.91 -10.79
C VAL A 627 -9.84 11.08 -11.24
N SER A 628 -9.87 10.62 -12.49
CA SER A 628 -8.90 9.69 -13.07
C SER A 628 -8.29 10.26 -14.36
N GLY A 629 -7.33 9.52 -14.93
CA GLY A 629 -6.66 9.94 -16.17
C GLY A 629 -5.70 11.11 -16.00
N LEU A 630 -5.18 11.34 -14.79
CA LEU A 630 -4.18 12.38 -14.54
C LEU A 630 -2.84 11.95 -15.18
N ALA A 631 -2.29 12.78 -16.06
CA ALA A 631 -1.00 12.55 -16.72
C ALA A 631 -0.80 11.11 -17.24
N PRO A 632 -1.53 10.65 -18.27
CA PRO A 632 -1.39 9.30 -18.80
C PRO A 632 0.05 8.98 -19.21
N GLY A 633 0.57 7.81 -18.82
CA GLY A 633 1.95 7.39 -19.07
C GLY A 633 2.96 7.91 -18.05
N GLU A 634 2.52 8.60 -17.02
CA GLU A 634 3.34 9.08 -15.90
C GLU A 634 2.90 8.41 -14.60
N ARG A 635 3.76 8.41 -13.59
CA ARG A 635 3.40 7.96 -12.25
C ARG A 635 3.43 9.11 -11.25
N ILE A 636 2.74 8.96 -10.14
CA ILE A 636 2.77 9.90 -9.03
C ILE A 636 4.16 9.88 -8.37
N TYR A 637 4.70 11.06 -8.07
CA TYR A 637 5.96 11.27 -7.35
C TYR A 637 5.77 12.00 -6.03
N SER A 638 4.70 12.77 -5.87
CA SER A 638 4.29 13.29 -4.58
C SER A 638 2.79 13.62 -4.58
N VAL A 639 2.21 13.46 -3.40
CA VAL A 639 0.80 13.81 -3.14
C VAL A 639 0.73 14.66 -1.89
N ARG A 640 -0.18 15.63 -1.88
CA ARG A 640 -0.52 16.36 -0.67
C ARG A 640 -1.98 16.74 -0.65
N PHE A 641 -2.68 16.35 0.39
CA PHE A 641 -4.02 16.85 0.67
C PHE A 641 -3.94 17.97 1.71
N ALA A 642 -4.67 19.07 1.49
CA ALA A 642 -4.74 20.19 2.42
C ALA A 642 -6.12 20.87 2.31
N GLY A 643 -6.90 20.82 3.37
CA GLY A 643 -8.28 21.28 3.36
C GLY A 643 -9.11 20.60 2.25
N ASP A 644 -9.81 21.37 1.44
CA ASP A 644 -10.62 20.87 0.32
C ASP A 644 -9.84 20.71 -0.98
N ARG A 645 -8.52 20.59 -0.91
CA ARG A 645 -7.66 20.48 -2.08
C ARG A 645 -6.74 19.27 -2.01
N GLY A 646 -6.49 18.67 -3.18
CA GLY A 646 -5.41 17.70 -3.42
C GLY A 646 -4.39 18.30 -4.37
N TYR A 647 -3.12 18.04 -4.10
CA TYR A 647 -1.99 18.40 -4.93
C TYR A 647 -1.27 17.12 -5.32
N VAL A 648 -1.16 16.86 -6.62
CA VAL A 648 -0.54 15.66 -7.16
C VAL A 648 0.53 16.06 -8.15
N SER A 649 1.75 15.63 -7.92
CA SER A 649 2.85 15.78 -8.85
C SER A 649 3.15 14.44 -9.50
N THR A 650 3.22 14.43 -10.84
CA THR A 650 3.58 13.25 -11.63
C THR A 650 4.84 13.56 -12.41
N PHE A 651 5.59 12.57 -12.89
CA PHE A 651 6.81 12.82 -13.65
C PHE A 651 7.09 11.71 -14.67
N ARG A 652 7.54 12.16 -15.84
CA ARG A 652 8.23 11.36 -16.86
C ARG A 652 9.34 12.18 -17.53
N GLU A 653 9.06 13.38 -18.01
CA GLU A 653 10.01 14.30 -18.64
C GLU A 653 9.80 15.75 -18.18
N ILE A 654 8.56 16.13 -17.90
CA ILE A 654 8.14 17.45 -17.40
C ILE A 654 7.11 17.18 -16.32
N ASP A 655 7.25 17.84 -15.18
CA ASP A 655 6.42 17.63 -13.99
C ASP A 655 5.13 18.47 -14.06
N PRO A 656 3.94 17.89 -14.28
CA PRO A 656 2.70 18.57 -13.99
C PRO A 656 2.35 18.48 -12.51
N LEU A 657 2.20 19.65 -11.86
CA LEU A 657 1.52 19.76 -10.58
C LEU A 657 0.03 19.97 -10.84
N PHE A 658 -0.79 19.02 -10.46
CA PHE A 658 -2.24 19.11 -10.51
C PHE A 658 -2.80 19.69 -9.21
N VAL A 659 -3.77 20.61 -9.34
CA VAL A 659 -4.60 21.09 -8.24
C VAL A 659 -5.99 20.49 -8.39
N ILE A 660 -6.44 19.74 -7.40
CA ILE A 660 -7.69 18.99 -7.42
C ILE A 660 -8.64 19.60 -6.39
N ASP A 661 -9.84 19.95 -6.81
CA ASP A 661 -10.94 20.42 -5.95
C ASP A 661 -11.67 19.19 -5.37
N LEU A 662 -11.68 19.09 -4.05
CA LEU A 662 -12.30 18.02 -3.27
C LEU A 662 -13.47 18.52 -2.41
N ALA A 663 -13.86 19.80 -2.55
CA ALA A 663 -14.97 20.39 -1.79
C ALA A 663 -16.31 19.69 -2.03
N THR A 664 -16.45 19.00 -3.18
CA THR A 664 -17.59 18.13 -3.46
C THR A 664 -17.06 16.68 -3.57
N PRO A 665 -17.12 15.90 -2.49
CA PRO A 665 -16.52 14.56 -2.44
C PRO A 665 -17.02 13.57 -3.50
N THR A 666 -18.27 13.75 -3.97
CA THR A 666 -18.89 12.92 -5.01
C THR A 666 -18.54 13.36 -6.44
N ALA A 667 -17.84 14.48 -6.60
CA ALA A 667 -17.45 15.03 -7.90
C ALA A 667 -16.09 15.74 -7.82
N PRO A 668 -15.01 15.03 -7.43
CA PRO A 668 -13.68 15.60 -7.44
C PRO A 668 -13.27 15.98 -8.87
N ARG A 669 -12.50 17.07 -9.00
CA ARG A 669 -12.12 17.56 -10.34
C ARG A 669 -10.79 18.29 -10.32
N VAL A 670 -10.06 18.22 -11.42
CA VAL A 670 -8.89 19.05 -11.64
C VAL A 670 -9.33 20.50 -11.85
N THR A 671 -8.78 21.43 -11.07
CA THR A 671 -9.00 22.86 -11.20
C THR A 671 -7.86 23.57 -11.90
N GLY A 672 -6.64 23.08 -11.77
CA GLY A 672 -5.46 23.66 -12.42
C GLY A 672 -4.36 22.65 -12.64
N GLU A 673 -3.51 22.94 -13.61
CA GLU A 673 -2.32 22.18 -13.95
C GLU A 673 -1.17 23.15 -14.20
N LEU A 674 -0.01 22.88 -13.59
CA LEU A 674 1.21 23.63 -13.79
C LEU A 674 2.32 22.70 -14.28
N LYS A 675 2.83 22.95 -15.49
CA LYS A 675 3.97 22.20 -16.05
C LYS A 675 5.27 22.95 -15.83
N VAL A 676 6.18 22.36 -15.09
CA VAL A 676 7.49 22.95 -14.78
C VAL A 676 8.60 21.92 -15.01
N PRO A 677 9.82 22.36 -15.38
CA PRO A 677 10.98 21.47 -15.43
C PRO A 677 11.35 21.00 -14.01
N GLY A 678 11.82 19.76 -13.88
CA GLY A 678 12.14 19.14 -12.60
C GLY A 678 10.94 18.44 -11.98
N TYR A 679 11.12 17.81 -10.82
CA TYR A 679 10.05 17.15 -10.09
C TYR A 679 10.19 17.31 -8.59
N SER A 680 9.06 17.31 -7.89
CA SER A 680 8.99 17.32 -6.43
C SER A 680 8.74 15.92 -5.92
N THR A 681 9.65 15.38 -5.11
CA THR A 681 9.45 14.13 -4.38
C THR A 681 8.65 14.36 -3.10
N HIS A 682 8.59 15.63 -2.67
CA HIS A 682 7.92 16.04 -1.45
C HIS A 682 7.23 17.38 -1.62
N LEU A 683 5.97 17.49 -1.17
CA LEU A 683 5.17 18.70 -1.16
C LEU A 683 4.74 19.04 0.27
N MET A 684 5.05 20.26 0.74
CA MET A 684 4.66 20.74 2.06
C MET A 684 3.89 22.06 1.95
N PRO A 685 2.69 22.17 2.51
CA PRO A 685 2.02 23.45 2.69
C PRO A 685 2.81 24.34 3.65
N LEU A 686 3.17 25.55 3.21
CA LEU A 686 3.74 26.57 4.07
C LEU A 686 2.64 27.41 4.74
N ASP A 687 1.58 27.66 3.99
CA ASP A 687 0.36 28.35 4.40
C ASP A 687 -0.81 27.93 3.48
N ASP A 688 -1.97 28.55 3.58
CA ASP A 688 -3.18 28.21 2.80
C ASP A 688 -3.01 28.45 1.27
N THR A 689 -1.97 29.16 0.86
CA THR A 689 -1.77 29.63 -0.51
C THR A 689 -0.42 29.25 -1.11
N HIS A 690 0.49 28.70 -0.32
CA HIS A 690 1.82 28.36 -0.79
C HIS A 690 2.22 26.95 -0.43
N LEU A 691 2.88 26.26 -1.38
CA LEU A 691 3.50 24.95 -1.18
C LEU A 691 5.01 25.04 -1.39
N LEU A 692 5.77 24.35 -0.54
CA LEU A 692 7.17 24.07 -0.77
C LEU A 692 7.30 22.69 -1.41
N GLY A 693 7.96 22.62 -2.56
CA GLY A 693 8.41 21.35 -3.16
C GLY A 693 9.89 21.12 -2.86
N VAL A 694 10.21 19.93 -2.36
CA VAL A 694 11.60 19.42 -2.27
C VAL A 694 11.73 18.35 -3.35
N GLY A 695 12.72 18.49 -4.22
CA GLY A 695 12.84 17.57 -5.35
C GLY A 695 14.11 17.79 -6.17
N ARG A 696 14.01 17.59 -7.48
CA ARG A 696 15.15 17.63 -8.38
C ARG A 696 14.95 18.67 -9.48
N ASP A 697 16.01 19.40 -9.79
CA ASP A 697 16.09 20.18 -11.03
C ASP A 697 16.36 19.23 -12.20
N VAL A 698 15.71 19.46 -13.34
CA VAL A 698 15.93 18.70 -14.58
C VAL A 698 16.08 19.66 -15.73
N ASP A 699 17.16 19.56 -16.47
CA ASP A 699 17.37 20.34 -17.69
C ASP A 699 16.33 19.92 -18.75
N PRO A 700 15.44 20.82 -19.16
CA PRO A 700 14.34 20.50 -20.08
C PRO A 700 14.80 20.14 -21.49
N LEU A 701 16.06 20.43 -21.86
CA LEU A 701 16.59 20.13 -23.20
C LEU A 701 17.31 18.78 -23.25
N THR A 702 17.92 18.36 -22.15
CA THR A 702 18.76 17.17 -22.09
C THR A 702 18.20 16.05 -21.22
N GLY A 703 17.17 16.34 -20.40
CA GLY A 703 16.62 15.42 -19.41
C GLY A 703 17.60 15.09 -18.27
N ARG A 704 18.70 15.84 -18.14
CA ARG A 704 19.69 15.59 -17.11
C ARG A 704 19.25 16.16 -15.77
N ASP A 705 19.45 15.38 -14.74
CA ASP A 705 19.29 15.77 -13.35
C ASP A 705 20.31 16.87 -12.99
N GLY A 706 19.80 18.02 -12.52
CA GLY A 706 20.58 19.22 -12.14
C GLY A 706 20.87 19.31 -10.65
N GLY A 707 20.42 18.36 -9.84
CA GLY A 707 20.62 18.34 -8.39
C GLY A 707 19.37 18.67 -7.58
N LEU A 708 19.53 18.73 -6.25
CA LEU A 708 18.46 19.07 -5.32
C LEU A 708 17.91 20.47 -5.57
N GLN A 709 16.59 20.60 -5.63
CA GLN A 709 15.92 21.88 -5.82
C GLN A 709 14.79 22.06 -4.82
N LEU A 710 14.68 23.27 -4.28
CA LEU A 710 13.49 23.77 -3.60
C LEU A 710 12.65 24.56 -4.58
N SER A 711 11.34 24.33 -4.62
CA SER A 711 10.39 25.08 -5.44
C SER A 711 9.30 25.67 -4.55
N LEU A 712 9.00 26.94 -4.72
CA LEU A 712 7.86 27.60 -4.08
C LEU A 712 6.74 27.72 -5.09
N PHE A 713 5.59 27.14 -4.76
CA PHE A 713 4.38 27.21 -5.57
C PHE A 713 3.36 28.14 -4.92
N ASP A 714 2.86 29.10 -5.67
CA ASP A 714 1.68 29.92 -5.32
C ASP A 714 0.43 29.22 -5.91
N VAL A 715 -0.44 28.77 -5.03
CA VAL A 715 -1.70 28.08 -5.32
C VAL A 715 -2.92 28.91 -4.86
N SER A 716 -2.74 30.20 -4.65
CA SER A 716 -3.81 31.14 -4.27
C SER A 716 -4.93 31.18 -5.30
N ASP A 717 -4.60 31.10 -6.60
CA ASP A 717 -5.55 30.80 -7.68
C ASP A 717 -5.42 29.33 -8.08
N PRO A 718 -6.32 28.45 -7.63
CA PRO A 718 -6.24 27.02 -7.93
C PRO A 718 -6.33 26.70 -9.42
N ALA A 719 -6.91 27.58 -10.23
CA ALA A 719 -7.03 27.39 -11.68
C ALA A 719 -5.75 27.75 -12.43
N ASN A 720 -4.89 28.56 -11.83
CA ASN A 720 -3.66 29.04 -12.43
C ASN A 720 -2.50 28.97 -11.41
N PRO A 721 -2.11 27.79 -10.93
CA PRO A 721 -0.98 27.64 -10.03
C PRO A 721 0.32 28.09 -10.71
N VAL A 722 1.23 28.69 -9.95
CA VAL A 722 2.51 29.17 -10.51
C VAL A 722 3.67 28.76 -9.60
N ARG A 723 4.82 28.45 -10.18
CA ARG A 723 6.08 28.32 -9.44
C ARG A 723 6.70 29.70 -9.30
N SER A 724 6.56 30.29 -8.10
CA SER A 724 6.94 31.69 -7.84
C SER A 724 8.44 31.87 -7.63
N ALA A 725 9.12 30.85 -7.07
CA ALA A 725 10.57 30.89 -6.84
C ALA A 725 11.17 29.49 -6.85
N THR A 726 12.49 29.41 -7.10
CA THR A 726 13.27 28.17 -6.99
C THR A 726 14.61 28.45 -6.32
N TYR A 727 15.15 27.47 -5.63
CA TYR A 727 16.54 27.45 -5.14
C TYR A 727 17.16 26.10 -5.50
N THR A 728 18.20 26.11 -6.32
CA THR A 728 18.94 24.90 -6.72
C THR A 728 20.25 24.87 -5.97
N PHE A 729 20.52 23.74 -5.30
CA PHE A 729 21.77 23.57 -4.57
C PHE A 729 22.94 23.37 -5.53
N ALA A 730 24.09 23.98 -5.19
CA ALA A 730 25.30 23.84 -5.96
C ALA A 730 25.82 22.40 -5.85
N GLY A 731 26.17 21.83 -6.98
CA GLY A 731 26.68 20.47 -7.08
C GLY A 731 26.02 19.78 -8.23
N ASP A 732 26.82 19.16 -9.10
CA ASP A 732 26.34 18.29 -10.15
C ASP A 732 25.48 17.20 -9.48
N TRP A 733 24.73 16.46 -10.22
CA TRP A 733 23.76 15.39 -9.83
C TRP A 733 24.01 14.59 -8.52
N GLY A 734 24.97 15.00 -7.67
CA GLY A 734 25.28 14.46 -6.35
C GLY A 734 24.58 15.12 -5.16
N SER A 735 23.93 16.30 -5.28
CA SER A 735 23.25 16.92 -4.13
C SER A 735 21.93 16.21 -3.82
N TRP A 736 21.67 15.91 -2.55
CA TRP A 736 20.44 15.26 -2.10
C TRP A 736 20.09 15.65 -0.67
N SER A 737 18.89 15.37 -0.23
CA SER A 737 18.41 15.60 1.13
C SER A 737 17.62 14.39 1.65
N PRO A 738 17.82 14.00 2.92
CA PRO A 738 16.94 13.04 3.58
C PRO A 738 15.46 13.44 3.50
N ALA A 739 15.15 14.73 3.48
CA ALA A 739 13.79 15.22 3.35
C ALA A 739 13.09 14.84 2.04
N SER A 740 13.80 14.24 1.08
CA SER A 740 13.19 13.66 -0.13
C SER A 740 12.44 12.35 0.14
N TRP A 741 12.70 11.71 1.30
CA TRP A 741 12.08 10.44 1.70
C TRP A 741 11.77 10.33 3.20
N ASP A 742 12.32 11.22 4.05
CA ASP A 742 12.06 11.28 5.48
C ASP A 742 11.65 12.70 5.87
N HIS A 743 10.37 12.90 6.06
CA HIS A 743 9.82 14.21 6.35
C HIS A 743 10.24 14.79 7.70
N HIS A 744 10.55 13.94 8.68
CA HIS A 744 11.03 14.41 9.98
C HIS A 744 12.36 15.14 9.87
N ALA A 745 13.07 14.94 8.75
CA ALA A 745 14.31 15.69 8.47
C ALA A 745 14.05 17.17 8.13
N LEU A 746 12.81 17.52 7.76
CA LEU A 746 12.48 18.89 7.33
C LEU A 746 11.90 19.70 8.49
N GLY A 747 12.63 20.69 8.98
CA GLY A 747 12.20 21.61 10.03
C GLY A 747 11.57 22.88 9.44
N TRP A 748 10.24 23.02 9.44
CA TRP A 748 9.54 24.24 9.08
C TRP A 748 9.03 24.98 10.32
N PHE A 749 9.58 26.17 10.60
CA PHE A 749 9.20 27.00 11.74
C PHE A 749 8.38 28.19 11.23
N ALA A 750 7.08 27.92 10.99
CA ALA A 750 6.15 28.82 10.29
C ALA A 750 6.10 30.24 10.92
N ALA A 751 6.05 30.34 12.25
CA ALA A 751 5.99 31.62 12.96
C ALA A 751 7.22 32.52 12.71
N GLN A 752 8.38 31.92 12.40
CA GLN A 752 9.63 32.61 12.12
C GLN A 752 9.94 32.70 10.62
N GLY A 753 9.18 31.98 9.76
CA GLY A 753 9.44 31.86 8.34
C GLY A 753 10.80 31.19 8.05
N ILE A 754 11.20 30.22 8.90
CA ILE A 754 12.51 29.58 8.79
C ILE A 754 12.33 28.09 8.45
N LEU A 755 13.10 27.66 7.44
CA LEU A 755 13.25 26.28 7.00
C LEU A 755 14.66 25.81 7.38
N ALA A 756 14.75 24.67 8.06
CA ALA A 756 16.00 23.96 8.32
C ALA A 756 15.94 22.61 7.57
N LEU A 757 16.91 22.38 6.69
CA LEU A 757 16.92 21.25 5.78
C LEU A 757 18.30 20.58 5.78
N PRO A 758 18.43 19.29 6.15
CA PRO A 758 19.66 18.55 5.95
C PRO A 758 19.92 18.35 4.46
N VAL A 759 21.11 18.69 4.00
CA VAL A 759 21.49 18.58 2.58
C VAL A 759 22.92 18.08 2.45
N GLN A 760 23.15 17.14 1.58
CA GLN A 760 24.47 16.82 1.08
C GLN A 760 24.76 17.66 -0.17
N GLU A 761 25.59 18.68 -0.03
CA GLU A 761 26.06 19.46 -1.18
C GLU A 761 27.43 18.95 -1.66
N THR A 762 28.31 18.62 -0.74
CA THR A 762 29.66 18.11 -1.01
C THR A 762 30.06 17.10 0.08
N GLY A 763 30.92 16.14 -0.23
CA GLY A 763 31.34 15.14 0.76
C GLY A 763 30.37 13.96 0.88
N TRP A 764 30.33 13.33 2.07
CA TRP A 764 29.56 12.12 2.34
C TRP A 764 28.50 12.31 3.44
N ALA A 765 28.57 13.43 4.17
CA ALA A 765 27.65 13.77 5.24
C ALA A 765 26.65 14.83 4.79
N THR A 766 25.50 14.87 5.43
CA THR A 766 24.53 15.95 5.29
C THR A 766 24.78 17.04 6.31
N ASP A 767 24.80 18.30 5.84
CA ASP A 767 24.85 19.51 6.65
C ASP A 767 23.43 20.08 6.80
N LEU A 768 23.17 20.80 7.89
CA LEU A 768 21.88 21.47 8.07
C LEU A 768 21.93 22.87 7.47
N VAL A 769 21.24 23.06 6.34
CA VAL A 769 21.12 24.37 5.68
C VAL A 769 19.86 25.06 6.17
N VAL A 770 20.03 26.33 6.60
CA VAL A 770 18.92 27.11 7.17
C VAL A 770 18.57 28.26 6.23
N PHE A 771 17.28 28.37 5.91
CA PHE A 771 16.74 29.42 5.06
C PHE A 771 15.69 30.24 5.80
N ARG A 772 15.62 31.54 5.41
CA ARG A 772 14.40 32.31 5.60
C ARG A 772 13.59 32.26 4.31
N ILE A 773 12.29 31.96 4.41
CA ILE A 773 11.36 31.94 3.29
C ILE A 773 10.45 33.18 3.38
N ASP A 774 10.42 33.96 2.29
CA ASP A 774 9.51 35.09 2.09
C ASP A 774 8.61 34.78 0.89
N THR A 775 7.39 34.30 1.14
CA THR A 775 6.45 33.89 0.10
C THR A 775 5.99 35.06 -0.78
N GLY A 776 6.17 36.30 -0.36
CA GLY A 776 5.84 37.51 -1.14
C GLY A 776 6.95 38.00 -2.06
N SER A 777 8.11 37.34 -2.09
CA SER A 777 9.30 37.79 -2.84
C SER A 777 9.63 36.83 -3.98
N ALA A 778 10.08 37.38 -5.12
CA ALA A 778 10.64 36.58 -6.21
C ALA A 778 11.97 35.90 -5.80
N ASP A 779 12.70 36.50 -4.84
CA ASP A 779 13.89 35.92 -4.18
C ASP A 779 13.48 35.31 -2.83
N ALA A 780 12.52 34.39 -2.87
CA ALA A 780 11.88 33.83 -1.68
C ALA A 780 12.84 33.13 -0.72
N PHE A 781 13.91 32.54 -1.22
CA PHE A 781 14.85 31.74 -0.44
C PHE A 781 16.11 32.54 -0.04
N THR A 782 16.23 32.95 1.24
CA THR A 782 17.45 33.57 1.77
C THR A 782 18.16 32.57 2.65
N ARG A 783 19.31 32.05 2.20
CA ARG A 783 20.18 31.18 3.02
C ARG A 783 20.76 31.96 4.18
N LEU A 784 20.44 31.59 5.41
CA LEU A 784 20.95 32.22 6.62
C LEU A 784 22.31 31.66 7.03
N GLY A 785 22.56 30.39 6.80
CA GLY A 785 23.81 29.71 7.09
C GLY A 785 23.71 28.20 6.97
N THR A 786 24.79 27.54 7.35
CA THR A 786 24.93 26.09 7.37
C THR A 786 25.53 25.65 8.68
N ILE A 787 25.04 24.55 9.24
CA ILE A 787 25.61 23.89 10.42
C ILE A 787 26.24 22.59 9.93
N GLU A 788 27.47 22.36 10.29
CA GLU A 788 28.24 21.19 9.87
C GLU A 788 28.58 20.32 11.09
N HIS A 789 28.38 19.00 10.95
CA HIS A 789 28.85 18.00 11.90
C HIS A 789 29.84 17.05 11.22
N THR A 790 30.55 16.24 12.03
CA THR A 790 31.38 15.17 11.48
C THR A 790 30.54 14.04 10.87
N ASP A 791 29.37 13.81 11.43
CA ASP A 791 28.39 12.83 10.98
C ASP A 791 27.21 13.55 10.33
N SER A 792 26.42 12.84 9.53
CA SER A 792 25.23 13.39 8.90
C SER A 792 24.24 13.95 9.92
N ILE A 793 23.84 15.19 9.73
CA ILE A 793 22.72 15.78 10.46
C ILE A 793 21.45 15.28 9.79
N ASP A 794 20.53 14.72 10.57
CA ASP A 794 19.28 14.18 10.07
C ASP A 794 18.03 14.82 10.71
N ARG A 795 18.22 15.55 11.83
CA ARG A 795 17.11 16.22 12.53
C ARG A 795 17.47 17.64 12.96
N SER A 796 16.42 18.44 13.09
CA SER A 796 16.52 19.77 13.70
C SER A 796 15.35 20.02 14.66
N VAL A 797 15.65 20.60 15.81
CA VAL A 797 14.67 20.95 16.84
C VAL A 797 14.81 22.43 17.19
N ARG A 798 13.70 23.18 17.22
CA ARG A 798 13.68 24.57 17.67
C ARG A 798 13.12 24.66 19.08
N ILE A 799 13.80 25.40 19.95
CA ILE A 799 13.32 25.77 21.28
C ILE A 799 13.59 27.28 21.48
N GLY A 800 12.55 28.08 21.59
CA GLY A 800 12.66 29.53 21.59
C GLY A 800 13.34 30.04 20.32
N ASP A 801 14.39 30.84 20.49
CA ASP A 801 15.19 31.38 19.39
C ASP A 801 16.45 30.53 19.11
N VAL A 802 16.47 29.29 19.57
CA VAL A 802 17.62 28.36 19.41
C VAL A 802 17.21 27.19 18.51
N LEU A 803 18.11 26.90 17.58
CA LEU A 803 18.03 25.72 16.70
C LEU A 803 19.06 24.69 17.19
N TYR A 804 18.59 23.49 17.46
CA TYR A 804 19.41 22.33 17.78
C TYR A 804 19.53 21.45 16.53
N ALA A 805 20.76 21.25 16.07
CA ALA A 805 21.06 20.30 15.01
C ALA A 805 21.46 18.96 15.64
N VAL A 806 20.89 17.88 15.17
CA VAL A 806 21.06 16.53 15.73
C VAL A 806 21.62 15.60 14.66
N SER A 807 22.74 14.97 14.97
CA SER A 807 23.33 13.87 14.22
C SER A 807 23.43 12.62 15.09
N THR A 808 23.93 11.53 14.55
CA THR A 808 24.13 10.30 15.34
C THR A 808 25.15 10.43 16.45
N GLY A 809 26.13 11.34 16.33
CA GLY A 809 27.23 11.51 17.26
C GLY A 809 27.15 12.73 18.15
N GLN A 810 26.36 13.74 17.81
CA GLN A 810 26.34 14.99 18.57
C GLN A 810 25.04 15.78 18.39
N VAL A 811 24.81 16.69 19.35
CA VAL A 811 23.83 17.76 19.28
C VAL A 811 24.55 19.11 19.42
N THR A 812 24.25 20.06 18.54
CA THR A 812 24.76 21.43 18.63
C THR A 812 23.64 22.44 18.73
N ALA A 813 23.88 23.53 19.47
CA ALA A 813 22.92 24.62 19.66
C ALA A 813 23.40 25.89 18.91
N HIS A 814 22.46 26.53 18.19
CA HIS A 814 22.74 27.71 17.37
C HIS A 814 21.62 28.74 17.49
N PRO A 815 21.90 30.06 17.37
CA PRO A 815 20.82 31.04 17.21
C PRO A 815 20.04 30.75 15.90
N LEU A 816 18.74 30.74 15.97
CA LEU A 816 17.87 30.42 14.84
C LEU A 816 18.07 31.33 13.61
N THR A 817 18.43 32.60 13.86
CA THR A 817 18.65 33.60 12.80
C THR A 817 20.11 33.77 12.38
N ASP A 818 21.03 33.12 13.07
CA ASP A 818 22.46 33.13 12.75
C ASP A 818 23.07 31.75 13.03
N PRO A 819 22.73 30.76 12.22
CA PRO A 819 23.12 29.37 12.45
C PRO A 819 24.63 29.13 12.32
N ALA A 820 25.36 30.05 11.75
CA ALA A 820 26.85 29.96 11.70
C ALA A 820 27.51 30.12 13.07
N VAL A 821 26.79 30.67 14.05
CA VAL A 821 27.29 30.82 15.41
C VAL A 821 26.89 29.59 16.23
N GLN A 822 27.88 28.81 16.66
CA GLN A 822 27.65 27.72 17.60
C GLN A 822 27.68 28.22 19.04
N LEU A 823 26.58 27.99 19.80
CA LEU A 823 26.50 28.36 21.22
C LEU A 823 27.13 27.28 22.11
N ALA A 824 26.86 26.03 21.82
CA ALA A 824 27.38 24.86 22.53
C ALA A 824 27.28 23.59 21.68
N ALA A 825 27.95 22.53 22.11
CA ALA A 825 27.87 21.19 21.57
C ALA A 825 27.86 20.15 22.70
N ALA A 826 27.20 19.04 22.49
CA ALA A 826 27.21 17.88 23.35
C ALA A 826 27.40 16.62 22.49
N ASP A 827 28.43 15.84 22.82
CA ASP A 827 28.63 14.54 22.19
C ASP A 827 27.60 13.56 22.74
N LEU A 828 26.96 12.78 21.86
CA LEU A 828 26.05 11.72 22.22
C LEU A 828 26.82 10.45 22.59
N THR A 829 26.21 9.63 23.41
CA THR A 829 26.81 8.37 23.87
C THR A 829 27.06 7.44 22.70
N ALA A 830 28.31 7.06 22.49
CA ALA A 830 28.68 6.13 21.43
C ALA A 830 28.19 4.71 21.80
N GLY A 831 27.58 4.02 20.85
CA GLY A 831 27.19 2.61 21.02
C GLY A 831 28.40 1.70 21.15
N THR A 832 28.24 0.62 21.90
CA THR A 832 29.23 -0.46 22.01
C THR A 832 29.25 -1.35 20.76
N GLY A 833 28.32 -1.17 19.84
CA GLY A 833 28.24 -1.81 18.52
C GLY A 833 29.03 -1.02 17.47
N GLY A 834 29.68 -1.71 16.56
CA GLY A 834 30.39 -1.09 15.43
C GLY A 834 29.46 -0.21 14.56
N PRO A 835 30.03 0.59 13.66
CA PRO A 835 29.28 1.56 12.87
C PRO A 835 28.13 0.84 12.15
N ILE A 836 26.93 1.36 12.30
CA ILE A 836 25.77 0.95 11.49
C ILE A 836 26.08 1.43 10.08
N THR A 837 26.57 0.51 9.25
CA THR A 837 26.65 0.72 7.81
C THR A 837 25.22 0.68 7.28
N ILE A 838 24.62 1.85 7.11
CA ILE A 838 23.46 1.95 6.23
C ILE A 838 24.01 1.72 4.83
N ASP A 839 23.87 0.48 4.35
CA ASP A 839 24.15 0.20 2.94
C ASP A 839 23.19 1.03 2.10
N PRO A 840 23.68 1.90 1.21
CA PRO A 840 22.80 2.60 0.31
C PRO A 840 22.10 1.55 -0.57
N ILE A 841 20.80 1.44 -0.44
CA ILE A 841 19.99 0.63 -1.34
C ILE A 841 20.13 1.24 -2.73
N VAL A 842 20.96 0.62 -3.55
CA VAL A 842 21.07 0.94 -4.97
C VAL A 842 19.76 0.51 -5.59
N VAL A 843 18.84 1.44 -5.77
CA VAL A 843 17.68 1.23 -6.62
C VAL A 843 18.19 1.14 -8.05
N ALA A 844 18.32 -0.07 -8.57
CA ALA A 844 18.53 -0.29 -9.99
C ALA A 844 17.23 0.06 -10.72
N PHE A 845 17.32 1.03 -11.63
CA PHE A 845 16.29 1.50 -12.55
C PHE A 845 15.84 0.42 -13.55
#